data_8075e4a314f336bf849e83dfce188f16
#
_entry.id   8075e4a314f336bf849e83dfce188f16
#
_cell.length_a   1.000
_cell.length_b   1.000
_cell.length_c   1.000
_cell.angle_alpha   90.00
_cell.angle_beta   90.00
_cell.angle_gamma   90.00
#
_symmetry.space_group_name_H-M   'P 1'
#
loop_
_entity.id
_entity.type
_entity.pdbx_description
1 polymer ?
#
loop_
_entity_poly.entity_id
_entity_poly.type
_entity_poly.pdbx_seq_one_letter_code
_entity_poly.pdbx_strand_id
1 'polypeptide(L)'
;MSDRRATVLIPVLNEVENIDPLMERILSATKDNDFAVEVLVVDGGSTDGTQERVKEWGRKASVRLITSDGKGGLSGDIVYGAKLARTDVVVVMDADLSHPPEALPSMIRPILDGTHDMAIGSRYIPGGETPGWPWTRRIISRTATLLAWPLVSVNDPMSGFFAVRREDLLRFGKEATGFKIALEIAAKGGDSLRVTEIPITFIDRERGTSKFGTSEIFTCLKQMLLLAGGAVSSGSVLRFAAVGSMGVIVDYLIFSLLLSLNVGIIPSHIVSFFGATIFNFFLNARWAFANTARFSNQPQWQLYAFFLIVCVLALFLRGAVLAVLTEAAGWSPRIAIFFAIGSATIVNFVGSAFFVFPPQIGRTTATIRWRVFAICVVLYSLLLRLAFMGVINLIPEEAYYWAYAQHLDIGYLDHPPMVAWLIWLGTHLLGNREIGVRLPAFLSWLITSFFMYRLGRNLFGKTAGFVSLLFIAALPMYFGFGFFMTPDAPLCAAWAGCLYFLERALVNRQSKAWVGVAVCFGLGMLSKYTIALLVPATVLFILLDKESRRWLRRPEPYLALVLALLLFSPVILWNAMNDWASFVFQGARRWSGPPKISLHFLIGSVFIILTPVGVIGGIGALISRGLKTSLFGREVRPNRQWLFSILLTVIPLSVFILHSLRHAPKLNWTAPIWLALLPLMGFNLFAEARHSIAHRMEQFCAKAWRPTMVLLLLFYGGGLYYLYTGLPGLSPIEAMKLPVAWREMGKEVQTLKQQVRTETGNDPVIVGLGAYFISSELSFYLPGGNIPGHVSGQHLFGKRSLMWRRWVPISTVTGKAVMIIDFEPVQLSARPLEEHFKRLGPIDYRWIKKNNRVVGRFYYRMGYGFHDHP
;
A
#
# COMPACT_ATOMS: atom_id res chain seq x y z
N MET A 1 2.01 53.04 18.98
CA MET A 1 2.53 51.68 19.19
C MET A 1 1.31 50.79 19.41
N SER A 2 1.00 49.87 18.55
CA SER A 2 -0.07 48.89 18.76
C SER A 2 0.24 48.14 20.04
N ASP A 3 -0.75 47.95 20.88
CA ASP A 3 -0.68 47.30 22.19
C ASP A 3 -0.39 45.79 22.01
N ARG A 4 0.87 45.42 21.71
CA ARG A 4 1.26 44.00 21.41
C ARG A 4 1.18 43.23 22.70
N ARG A 5 0.11 42.42 22.85
CA ARG A 5 -0.16 41.64 24.06
C ARG A 5 -0.53 40.20 23.73
N ALA A 6 -0.16 39.29 24.63
CA ALA A 6 -0.55 37.88 24.53
C ALA A 6 -1.03 37.39 25.92
N THR A 7 -1.93 36.41 25.95
CA THR A 7 -2.37 35.72 27.17
C THR A 7 -1.75 34.33 27.19
N VAL A 8 -1.01 34.01 28.25
CA VAL A 8 -0.60 32.64 28.58
C VAL A 8 -1.70 32.00 29.43
N LEU A 9 -2.41 31.06 28.87
CA LEU A 9 -3.53 30.34 29.46
C LEU A 9 -3.07 29.01 30.03
N ILE A 10 -3.24 28.80 31.33
CA ILE A 10 -2.76 27.64 32.05
C ILE A 10 -3.94 26.97 32.75
N PRO A 11 -4.46 25.85 32.23
CA PRO A 11 -5.43 25.04 32.97
C PRO A 11 -4.74 24.32 34.12
N VAL A 12 -5.33 24.36 35.33
CA VAL A 12 -4.79 23.73 36.53
C VAL A 12 -5.83 22.86 37.23
N LEU A 13 -5.35 21.77 37.87
CA LEU A 13 -6.12 20.96 38.82
C LEU A 13 -5.18 20.28 39.82
N ASN A 14 -5.10 20.82 41.04
CA ASN A 14 -4.20 20.35 42.11
C ASN A 14 -2.71 20.41 41.72
N GLU A 15 -2.19 21.61 41.47
CA GLU A 15 -0.83 21.87 40.98
C GLU A 15 -0.08 22.87 41.85
N VAL A 16 -0.43 22.99 43.17
CA VAL A 16 0.09 24.01 44.09
C VAL A 16 1.62 24.06 44.10
N GLU A 17 2.32 22.90 44.06
CA GLU A 17 3.79 22.80 44.10
C GLU A 17 4.47 23.36 42.83
N ASN A 18 3.75 23.39 41.70
CA ASN A 18 4.29 23.83 40.42
C ASN A 18 4.06 25.32 40.14
N ILE A 19 3.14 25.99 40.85
CA ILE A 19 2.73 27.38 40.56
C ILE A 19 3.91 28.36 40.71
N ASP A 20 4.68 28.30 41.76
CA ASP A 20 5.76 29.27 42.00
C ASP A 20 6.86 29.18 40.94
N PRO A 21 7.49 28.02 40.72
CA PRO A 21 8.55 27.91 39.73
C PRO A 21 8.04 28.19 38.32
N LEU A 22 6.77 27.88 38.01
CA LEU A 22 6.17 28.17 36.70
C LEU A 22 6.02 29.67 36.47
N MET A 23 5.46 30.42 37.45
CA MET A 23 5.28 31.87 37.36
C MET A 23 6.60 32.59 37.21
N GLU A 24 7.61 32.22 38.03
CA GLU A 24 8.96 32.82 37.99
C GLU A 24 9.59 32.64 36.60
N ARG A 25 9.51 31.43 36.04
CA ARG A 25 10.07 31.14 34.70
C ARG A 25 9.30 31.87 33.59
N ILE A 26 7.96 31.95 33.64
CA ILE A 26 7.16 32.68 32.64
C ILE A 26 7.53 34.17 32.67
N LEU A 27 7.55 34.80 33.85
CA LEU A 27 7.86 36.22 33.98
C LEU A 27 9.31 36.52 33.55
N SER A 28 10.26 35.65 33.90
CA SER A 28 11.67 35.79 33.46
C SER A 28 11.79 35.68 31.94
N ALA A 29 11.16 34.66 31.32
CA ALA A 29 11.21 34.40 29.86
C ALA A 29 10.56 35.52 29.03
N THR A 30 9.63 36.29 29.61
CA THR A 30 8.87 37.31 28.87
C THR A 30 9.26 38.75 29.22
N LYS A 31 10.15 38.97 30.16
CA LYS A 31 10.53 40.29 30.73
C LYS A 31 11.07 41.25 29.66
N ASP A 32 11.98 40.80 28.82
CA ASP A 32 12.74 41.65 27.90
C ASP A 32 12.23 41.58 26.45
N ASN A 33 10.93 41.38 26.26
CA ASN A 33 10.31 41.28 24.95
C ASN A 33 9.56 42.55 24.54
N ASP A 34 9.35 42.73 23.23
CA ASP A 34 8.63 43.85 22.64
C ASP A 34 7.09 43.75 22.75
N PHE A 35 6.59 42.80 23.54
CA PHE A 35 5.20 42.58 23.85
C PHE A 35 4.96 42.28 25.31
N ALA A 36 3.74 42.57 25.79
CA ALA A 36 3.36 42.28 27.20
C ALA A 36 2.59 40.95 27.30
N VAL A 37 2.78 40.24 28.41
CA VAL A 37 2.12 38.97 28.70
C VAL A 37 1.21 39.09 29.93
N GLU A 38 -0.05 38.64 29.76
CA GLU A 38 -0.97 38.34 30.88
C GLU A 38 -0.99 36.83 31.11
N VAL A 39 -0.87 36.38 32.36
CA VAL A 39 -1.06 34.95 32.68
C VAL A 39 -2.47 34.75 33.19
N LEU A 40 -3.20 33.87 32.57
CA LEU A 40 -4.57 33.50 32.90
C LEU A 40 -4.61 32.05 33.38
N VAL A 41 -4.75 31.84 34.65
CA VAL A 41 -4.87 30.51 35.26
C VAL A 41 -6.34 30.13 35.34
N VAL A 42 -6.69 28.99 34.74
CA VAL A 42 -8.06 28.45 34.75
C VAL A 42 -8.08 27.22 35.65
N ASP A 43 -8.70 27.36 36.82
CA ASP A 43 -8.77 26.29 37.80
C ASP A 43 -10.04 25.45 37.65
N GLY A 44 -9.86 24.15 37.51
CA GLY A 44 -10.93 23.15 37.32
C GLY A 44 -11.52 22.62 38.64
N GLY A 45 -11.32 23.34 39.79
CA GLY A 45 -11.82 22.93 41.08
C GLY A 45 -10.75 22.31 42.00
N SER A 46 -9.56 22.89 42.07
CA SER A 46 -8.46 22.45 42.95
C SER A 46 -8.83 22.56 44.44
N THR A 47 -8.32 21.60 45.19
CA THR A 47 -8.56 21.48 46.65
C THR A 47 -7.27 21.50 47.51
N ASP A 48 -6.09 21.68 46.88
CA ASP A 48 -4.78 21.57 47.49
C ASP A 48 -4.13 22.90 47.84
N GLY A 49 -4.83 24.04 47.68
CA GLY A 49 -4.26 25.36 47.89
C GLY A 49 -3.77 26.07 46.61
N THR A 50 -3.93 25.46 45.45
CA THR A 50 -3.55 26.05 44.13
C THR A 50 -4.19 27.43 43.94
N GLN A 51 -5.47 27.61 44.26
CA GLN A 51 -6.20 28.86 44.05
C GLN A 51 -5.61 30.01 44.89
N GLU A 52 -5.35 29.75 46.17
CA GLU A 52 -4.76 30.71 47.11
C GLU A 52 -3.39 31.17 46.61
N ARG A 53 -2.56 30.22 46.15
CA ARG A 53 -1.22 30.52 45.62
C ARG A 53 -1.26 31.38 44.35
N VAL A 54 -2.18 31.11 43.44
CA VAL A 54 -2.37 31.93 42.23
C VAL A 54 -2.88 33.32 42.54
N LYS A 55 -3.78 33.49 43.58
CA LYS A 55 -4.27 34.81 44.03
C LYS A 55 -3.13 35.64 44.61
N GLU A 56 -2.15 35.03 45.31
CA GLU A 56 -0.95 35.72 45.80
C GLU A 56 -0.11 36.28 44.63
N TRP A 57 0.07 35.53 43.55
CA TRP A 57 0.74 36.00 42.33
C TRP A 57 -0.01 37.12 41.65
N GLY A 58 -1.35 37.10 41.64
CA GLY A 58 -2.17 38.16 41.09
C GLY A 58 -2.02 39.53 41.80
N ARG A 59 -1.46 39.56 43.03
CA ARG A 59 -1.10 40.80 43.72
C ARG A 59 0.28 41.35 43.33
N LYS A 60 1.15 40.51 42.75
CA LYS A 60 2.55 40.84 42.47
C LYS A 60 2.84 41.01 40.96
N ALA A 61 2.04 40.39 40.09
CA ALA A 61 2.25 40.35 38.62
C ALA A 61 0.92 40.36 37.87
N SER A 62 1.01 40.45 36.54
CA SER A 62 -0.18 40.36 35.66
C SER A 62 -0.70 38.92 35.53
N VAL A 63 -1.13 38.35 36.67
CA VAL A 63 -1.69 37.00 36.82
C VAL A 63 -3.15 37.10 37.25
N ARG A 64 -4.01 36.37 36.60
CA ARG A 64 -5.45 36.36 36.89
C ARG A 64 -5.95 34.93 37.06
N LEU A 65 -6.69 34.65 38.14
CA LEU A 65 -7.35 33.39 38.39
C LEU A 65 -8.79 33.41 37.88
N ILE A 66 -9.20 32.37 37.24
CA ILE A 66 -10.59 32.08 36.87
C ILE A 66 -10.91 30.66 37.31
N THR A 67 -12.06 30.48 37.97
CA THR A 67 -12.55 29.15 38.33
C THR A 67 -13.57 28.68 37.30
N SER A 68 -13.37 27.48 36.78
CA SER A 68 -14.35 26.81 35.92
C SER A 68 -15.19 25.79 36.71
N ASP A 69 -16.30 25.34 36.13
CA ASP A 69 -17.12 24.28 36.73
C ASP A 69 -16.54 22.86 36.51
N GLY A 70 -15.40 22.75 35.86
CA GLY A 70 -14.69 21.49 35.56
C GLY A 70 -15.44 20.50 34.65
N LYS A 71 -16.70 20.77 34.28
CA LYS A 71 -17.56 19.84 33.50
C LYS A 71 -17.09 19.64 32.07
N GLY A 72 -16.34 20.57 31.49
CA GLY A 72 -15.82 20.53 30.15
C GLY A 72 -14.46 19.80 30.03
N GLY A 73 -13.87 19.40 31.14
CA GLY A 73 -12.49 18.89 31.22
C GLY A 73 -11.46 19.87 30.64
N LEU A 74 -10.24 19.40 30.35
CA LEU A 74 -9.12 20.24 29.91
C LEU A 74 -9.46 21.16 28.71
N SER A 75 -10.08 20.62 27.69
CA SER A 75 -10.47 21.43 26.49
C SER A 75 -11.56 22.47 26.84
N GLY A 76 -12.50 22.13 27.72
CA GLY A 76 -13.53 23.06 28.15
C GLY A 76 -12.93 24.23 28.95
N ASP A 77 -11.98 23.98 29.83
CA ASP A 77 -11.27 24.99 30.59
C ASP A 77 -10.44 25.92 29.70
N ILE A 78 -9.78 25.36 28.67
CA ILE A 78 -9.04 26.15 27.67
C ILE A 78 -10.01 27.08 26.89
N VAL A 79 -11.11 26.54 26.40
CA VAL A 79 -12.11 27.35 25.63
C VAL A 79 -12.76 28.40 26.54
N TYR A 80 -13.07 28.06 27.78
CA TYR A 80 -13.60 29.00 28.78
C TYR A 80 -12.61 30.11 29.07
N GLY A 81 -11.34 29.80 29.35
CA GLY A 81 -10.30 30.80 29.55
C GLY A 81 -10.09 31.69 28.31
N ALA A 82 -10.12 31.12 27.11
CA ALA A 82 -9.97 31.88 25.87
C ALA A 82 -11.12 32.87 25.63
N LYS A 83 -12.34 32.59 26.10
CA LYS A 83 -13.46 33.57 26.05
C LYS A 83 -13.20 34.77 26.95
N LEU A 84 -12.50 34.57 28.08
CA LEU A 84 -12.20 35.57 29.11
C LEU A 84 -10.82 36.21 28.92
N ALA A 85 -9.98 35.69 28.02
CA ALA A 85 -8.73 36.34 27.63
C ALA A 85 -8.99 37.71 27.00
N ARG A 86 -8.10 38.68 27.25
CA ARG A 86 -8.26 40.09 26.82
C ARG A 86 -7.41 40.44 25.59
N THR A 87 -6.62 39.47 25.11
CA THR A 87 -5.68 39.68 24.03
C THR A 87 -6.05 38.85 22.81
N ASP A 88 -5.52 39.20 21.63
CA ASP A 88 -5.80 38.51 20.38
C ASP A 88 -4.97 37.23 20.19
N VAL A 89 -3.89 37.06 20.96
CA VAL A 89 -3.04 35.88 20.95
C VAL A 89 -3.15 35.15 22.28
N VAL A 90 -3.45 33.84 22.20
CA VAL A 90 -3.53 32.95 23.37
C VAL A 90 -2.49 31.84 23.22
N VAL A 91 -1.67 31.64 24.25
CA VAL A 91 -0.75 30.50 24.35
C VAL A 91 -1.28 29.56 25.40
N VAL A 92 -1.42 28.30 25.09
CA VAL A 92 -1.83 27.26 26.04
C VAL A 92 -0.62 26.45 26.44
N MET A 93 -0.41 26.25 27.73
CA MET A 93 0.64 25.39 28.27
C MET A 93 0.19 24.69 29.57
N ASP A 94 0.75 23.52 29.84
CA ASP A 94 0.48 22.76 31.06
C ASP A 94 1.23 23.38 32.28
N ALA A 95 0.71 23.17 33.50
CA ALA A 95 1.28 23.73 34.72
C ALA A 95 2.47 22.92 35.27
N ASP A 96 2.72 21.72 34.80
CA ASP A 96 3.64 20.72 35.36
C ASP A 96 5.12 20.89 34.95
N LEU A 97 5.47 22.05 34.37
CA LEU A 97 6.82 22.41 33.91
C LEU A 97 7.37 21.50 32.77
N SER A 98 6.57 20.61 32.23
CA SER A 98 6.98 19.78 31.07
C SER A 98 7.14 20.59 29.77
N HIS A 99 6.43 21.72 29.69
CA HIS A 99 6.56 22.68 28.61
C HIS A 99 7.52 23.79 29.00
N PRO A 100 8.56 24.10 28.21
CA PRO A 100 9.56 25.12 28.57
C PRO A 100 8.99 26.53 28.39
N PRO A 101 8.84 27.35 29.52
CA PRO A 101 8.39 28.73 29.40
C PRO A 101 9.31 29.62 28.55
N GLU A 102 10.57 29.24 28.41
CA GLU A 102 11.58 29.95 27.61
C GLU A 102 11.26 29.96 26.10
N ALA A 103 10.41 29.04 25.64
CA ALA A 103 9.93 29.00 24.25
C ALA A 103 8.79 30.01 23.97
N LEU A 104 8.15 30.61 25.00
CA LEU A 104 7.01 31.52 24.85
C LEU A 104 7.26 32.65 23.83
N PRO A 105 8.40 33.36 23.85
CA PRO A 105 8.65 34.43 22.88
C PRO A 105 8.64 33.90 21.43
N SER A 106 9.24 32.75 21.20
CA SER A 106 9.29 32.12 19.87
C SER A 106 7.92 31.61 19.40
N MET A 107 7.04 31.23 20.34
CA MET A 107 5.66 30.81 20.06
C MET A 107 4.74 31.99 19.73
N ILE A 108 4.92 33.12 20.42
CA ILE A 108 4.04 34.31 20.36
C ILE A 108 4.34 35.18 19.13
N ARG A 109 5.64 35.44 18.85
CA ARG A 109 6.07 36.37 17.79
C ARG A 109 5.46 36.06 16.41
N PRO A 110 5.47 34.84 15.87
CA PRO A 110 4.94 34.54 14.54
C PRO A 110 3.45 34.93 14.38
N ILE A 111 2.69 34.93 15.48
CA ILE A 111 1.26 35.24 15.47
C ILE A 111 1.04 36.75 15.59
N LEU A 112 1.76 37.41 16.50
CA LEU A 112 1.73 38.88 16.62
C LEU A 112 2.19 39.59 15.34
N ASP A 113 3.19 39.02 14.64
CA ASP A 113 3.69 39.54 13.36
C ASP A 113 2.77 39.20 12.18
N GLY A 114 1.70 38.43 12.39
CA GLY A 114 0.76 38.06 11.36
C GLY A 114 1.32 37.11 10.28
N THR A 115 2.50 36.56 10.49
CA THR A 115 3.12 35.59 9.55
C THR A 115 2.47 34.23 9.61
N HIS A 116 2.00 33.82 10.81
CA HIS A 116 1.29 32.57 11.05
C HIS A 116 0.06 32.81 11.93
N ASP A 117 -0.84 31.85 11.91
CA ASP A 117 -2.09 31.91 12.68
C ASP A 117 -2.06 30.99 13.89
N MET A 118 -1.16 29.97 13.86
CA MET A 118 -0.92 29.03 14.95
C MET A 118 0.55 28.64 15.01
N ALA A 119 1.10 28.47 16.22
CA ALA A 119 2.43 27.92 16.48
C ALA A 119 2.31 26.74 17.44
N ILE A 120 2.98 25.61 17.15
CA ILE A 120 2.96 24.38 17.95
C ILE A 120 4.37 24.10 18.44
N GLY A 121 4.53 23.89 19.78
CA GLY A 121 5.79 23.42 20.35
C GLY A 121 6.02 21.96 19.97
N SER A 122 7.03 21.70 19.14
CA SER A 122 7.26 20.41 18.52
C SER A 122 8.50 19.71 19.06
N ARG A 123 8.33 18.44 19.46
CA ARG A 123 9.40 17.53 19.92
C ARG A 123 10.10 16.82 18.76
N TYR A 124 9.54 16.89 17.54
CA TYR A 124 9.91 16.02 16.41
C TYR A 124 10.47 16.76 15.19
N ILE A 125 10.73 18.04 15.31
CA ILE A 125 11.50 18.82 14.32
C ILE A 125 12.96 18.97 14.78
N PRO A 126 13.90 19.34 13.89
CA PRO A 126 15.28 19.57 14.27
C PRO A 126 15.39 20.58 15.43
N GLY A 127 16.07 20.23 16.51
CA GLY A 127 16.18 20.98 17.74
C GLY A 127 15.13 20.65 18.79
N GLY A 128 14.13 19.81 18.49
CA GLY A 128 13.19 19.28 19.47
C GLY A 128 13.70 17.99 20.12
N GLU A 129 13.49 17.81 21.44
CA GLU A 129 14.03 16.68 22.21
C GLU A 129 13.05 16.16 23.25
N THR A 130 13.25 14.89 23.64
CA THR A 130 12.52 14.22 24.76
C THR A 130 13.52 13.46 25.63
N PRO A 131 14.37 14.17 26.41
CA PRO A 131 15.35 13.52 27.29
C PRO A 131 14.65 12.65 28.34
N GLY A 132 15.27 11.52 28.68
CA GLY A 132 14.76 10.62 29.72
C GLY A 132 13.56 9.72 29.31
N TRP A 133 12.93 9.92 28.15
CA TRP A 133 11.78 9.09 27.78
C TRP A 133 12.16 7.64 27.50
N PRO A 134 11.44 6.64 28.09
CA PRO A 134 11.55 5.25 27.73
C PRO A 134 11.24 5.02 26.24
N TRP A 135 11.89 4.04 25.64
CA TRP A 135 11.65 3.70 24.23
C TRP A 135 10.18 3.35 23.92
N THR A 136 9.48 2.69 24.87
CA THR A 136 8.05 2.36 24.76
C THR A 136 7.19 3.62 24.60
N ARG A 137 7.42 4.65 25.43
CA ARG A 137 6.69 5.92 25.36
C ARG A 137 6.98 6.67 24.06
N ARG A 138 8.24 6.62 23.58
CA ARG A 138 8.60 7.18 22.26
C ARG A 138 7.84 6.51 21.12
N ILE A 139 7.70 5.17 21.17
CA ILE A 139 6.93 4.41 20.18
C ILE A 139 5.45 4.80 20.24
N ILE A 140 4.82 4.80 21.43
CA ILE A 140 3.41 5.18 21.60
C ILE A 140 3.16 6.60 21.05
N SER A 141 4.00 7.57 21.42
CA SER A 141 3.84 8.94 20.96
C SER A 141 4.02 9.10 19.46
N ARG A 142 5.01 8.42 18.84
CA ARG A 142 5.21 8.40 17.40
C ARG A 142 4.07 7.69 16.66
N THR A 143 3.54 6.62 17.23
CA THR A 143 2.37 5.94 16.67
C THR A 143 1.14 6.84 16.69
N ALA A 144 0.89 7.55 17.80
CA ALA A 144 -0.19 8.53 17.87
C ALA A 144 -0.02 9.67 16.84
N THR A 145 1.20 10.17 16.67
CA THR A 145 1.55 11.15 15.63
C THR A 145 1.29 10.61 14.22
N LEU A 146 1.65 9.35 13.95
CA LEU A 146 1.41 8.70 12.67
C LEU A 146 -0.09 8.53 12.40
N LEU A 147 -0.88 8.16 13.41
CA LEU A 147 -2.34 8.05 13.30
C LEU A 147 -3.02 9.40 13.08
N ALA A 148 -2.47 10.50 13.61
CA ALA A 148 -2.97 11.86 13.38
C ALA A 148 -2.51 12.47 12.05
N TRP A 149 -1.50 11.90 11.39
CA TRP A 149 -0.95 12.42 10.13
C TRP A 149 -1.99 12.66 9.01
N PRO A 150 -3.05 11.84 8.83
CA PRO A 150 -4.08 12.11 7.84
C PRO A 150 -4.87 13.40 8.09
N LEU A 151 -4.91 13.84 9.35
CA LEU A 151 -5.73 14.97 9.83
C LEU A 151 -5.00 16.30 9.68
N VAL A 152 -3.69 16.30 9.92
CA VAL A 152 -2.88 17.53 9.96
C VAL A 152 -1.51 17.34 9.30
N SER A 153 -0.91 18.46 8.85
CA SER A 153 0.38 18.43 8.15
C SER A 153 1.58 18.76 9.05
N VAL A 154 1.41 18.80 10.39
CA VAL A 154 2.46 19.09 11.36
C VAL A 154 3.18 17.82 11.82
N ASN A 155 4.41 17.96 12.38
CA ASN A 155 5.20 16.82 12.82
C ASN A 155 4.85 16.38 14.26
N ASP A 156 4.33 17.28 15.10
CA ASP A 156 3.90 16.98 16.49
C ASP A 156 2.46 17.43 16.76
N PRO A 157 1.45 16.76 16.19
CA PRO A 157 0.04 17.11 16.41
C PRO A 157 -0.46 16.77 17.82
N MET A 158 0.33 16.02 18.59
CA MET A 158 -0.03 15.58 19.94
C MET A 158 0.46 16.54 21.04
N SER A 159 1.13 17.64 20.69
CA SER A 159 1.60 18.63 21.65
C SER A 159 0.44 19.33 22.36
N GLY A 160 0.56 19.53 23.66
CA GLY A 160 -0.33 20.38 24.47
C GLY A 160 0.11 21.84 24.49
N PHE A 161 1.33 22.15 24.03
CA PHE A 161 1.91 23.49 24.02
C PHE A 161 1.74 24.15 22.66
N PHE A 162 0.89 25.17 22.58
CA PHE A 162 0.60 25.86 21.32
C PHE A 162 0.17 27.31 21.56
N ALA A 163 0.43 28.16 20.58
CA ALA A 163 -0.07 29.53 20.52
C ALA A 163 -0.99 29.66 19.29
N VAL A 164 -2.06 30.44 19.42
CA VAL A 164 -3.06 30.60 18.36
C VAL A 164 -3.78 31.93 18.50
N ARG A 165 -4.36 32.47 17.41
CA ARG A 165 -5.27 33.61 17.49
C ARG A 165 -6.49 33.21 18.31
N ARG A 166 -6.90 34.07 19.23
CA ARG A 166 -8.06 33.83 20.10
C ARG A 166 -9.33 33.55 19.30
N GLU A 167 -9.55 34.25 18.19
CA GLU A 167 -10.70 34.04 17.31
C GLU A 167 -10.69 32.62 16.68
N ASP A 168 -9.53 32.12 16.25
CA ASP A 168 -9.39 30.78 15.66
C ASP A 168 -9.57 29.68 16.72
N LEU A 169 -9.06 29.89 17.94
CA LEU A 169 -9.32 28.99 19.06
C LEU A 169 -10.83 28.88 19.34
N LEU A 170 -11.52 30.02 19.43
CA LEU A 170 -12.95 30.05 19.68
C LEU A 170 -13.78 29.50 18.50
N ARG A 171 -13.33 29.72 17.27
CA ARG A 171 -14.00 29.24 16.08
C ARG A 171 -13.90 27.75 15.91
N PHE A 172 -12.71 27.19 16.04
CA PHE A 172 -12.42 25.78 15.75
C PHE A 172 -12.42 24.88 16.99
N GLY A 173 -12.15 25.46 18.19
CA GLY A 173 -12.10 24.74 19.46
C GLY A 173 -13.42 24.71 20.23
N LYS A 174 -14.46 25.48 19.85
CA LYS A 174 -15.73 25.63 20.61
C LYS A 174 -16.40 24.30 20.97
N GLU A 175 -16.29 23.30 20.10
CA GLU A 175 -16.89 21.98 20.29
C GLU A 175 -15.85 20.91 20.66
N ALA A 176 -14.67 21.32 21.12
CA ALA A 176 -13.62 20.37 21.47
C ALA A 176 -14.02 19.58 22.72
N THR A 177 -14.06 18.25 22.57
CA THR A 177 -14.46 17.33 23.65
C THR A 177 -13.34 16.41 24.11
N GLY A 178 -12.15 16.53 23.51
CA GLY A 178 -11.00 15.65 23.78
C GLY A 178 -9.84 16.38 24.44
N PHE A 179 -8.79 15.63 24.83
CA PHE A 179 -7.59 16.19 25.46
C PHE A 179 -6.65 16.94 24.49
N LYS A 180 -6.83 16.77 23.17
CA LYS A 180 -5.90 17.28 22.14
C LYS A 180 -6.56 18.40 21.33
N ILE A 181 -6.80 19.54 22.01
CA ILE A 181 -7.44 20.72 21.39
C ILE A 181 -6.59 21.30 20.25
N ALA A 182 -5.26 21.29 20.34
CA ALA A 182 -4.36 21.74 19.28
C ALA A 182 -4.57 20.95 17.97
N LEU A 183 -4.66 19.61 18.08
CA LEU A 183 -4.98 18.75 16.95
C LEU A 183 -6.35 19.11 16.32
N GLU A 184 -7.34 19.38 17.14
CA GLU A 184 -8.70 19.71 16.69
C GLU A 184 -8.75 21.04 15.96
N ILE A 185 -8.10 22.08 16.48
CA ILE A 185 -7.99 23.40 15.85
C ILE A 185 -7.26 23.26 14.51
N ALA A 186 -6.11 22.60 14.49
CA ALA A 186 -5.32 22.42 13.27
C ALA A 186 -6.07 21.58 12.20
N ALA A 187 -6.79 20.53 12.63
CA ALA A 187 -7.56 19.68 11.71
C ALA A 187 -8.78 20.38 11.13
N LYS A 188 -9.56 21.11 11.95
CA LYS A 188 -10.74 21.87 11.51
C LYS A 188 -10.36 23.11 10.72
N GLY A 189 -9.28 23.79 11.09
CA GLY A 189 -8.74 24.92 10.36
C GLY A 189 -8.16 24.54 8.99
N GLY A 190 -7.52 23.36 8.91
CA GLY A 190 -6.97 22.81 7.68
C GLY A 190 -6.09 23.81 6.91
N ASP A 191 -6.37 24.00 5.62
CA ASP A 191 -5.60 24.91 4.75
C ASP A 191 -5.87 26.40 5.03
N SER A 192 -6.87 26.74 5.85
CA SER A 192 -7.15 28.13 6.24
C SER A 192 -6.25 28.66 7.37
N LEU A 193 -5.53 27.76 8.09
CA LEU A 193 -4.60 28.12 9.15
C LEU A 193 -3.15 27.95 8.71
N ARG A 194 -2.38 29.02 8.80
CA ARG A 194 -0.92 28.97 8.60
C ARG A 194 -0.25 28.51 9.90
N VAL A 195 0.10 27.24 9.98
CA VAL A 195 0.69 26.64 11.18
C VAL A 195 2.21 26.58 11.06
N THR A 196 2.93 27.00 12.12
CA THR A 196 4.39 26.82 12.28
C THR A 196 4.69 25.90 13.45
N GLU A 197 5.87 25.27 13.46
CA GLU A 197 6.35 24.43 14.55
C GLU A 197 7.62 25.03 15.15
N ILE A 198 7.66 25.15 16.46
CA ILE A 198 8.80 25.68 17.24
C ILE A 198 9.45 24.49 17.98
N PRO A 199 10.77 24.28 17.86
CA PRO A 199 11.43 23.16 18.55
C PRO A 199 11.37 23.39 20.07
N ILE A 200 11.01 22.34 20.81
CA ILE A 200 11.00 22.36 22.29
C ILE A 200 11.67 21.11 22.85
N THR A 201 12.31 21.27 24.01
CA THR A 201 12.75 20.15 24.83
C THR A 201 11.64 19.85 25.84
N PHE A 202 11.00 18.70 25.72
CA PHE A 202 9.94 18.24 26.61
C PHE A 202 10.55 17.39 27.71
N ILE A 203 10.49 17.85 28.96
CA ILE A 203 11.02 17.16 30.15
C ILE A 203 9.83 16.52 30.88
N ASP A 204 10.01 15.30 31.39
CA ASP A 204 8.97 14.70 32.22
C ASP A 204 8.79 15.48 33.50
N ARG A 205 7.54 15.53 33.99
CA ARG A 205 7.22 16.21 35.26
C ARG A 205 8.07 15.64 36.40
N GLU A 206 8.60 16.52 37.21
CA GLU A 206 9.41 16.16 38.38
C GLU A 206 8.54 15.81 39.60
N ARG A 207 7.30 16.33 39.64
CA ARG A 207 6.36 16.19 40.77
C ARG A 207 4.98 15.75 40.28
N GLY A 208 4.29 14.89 41.06
CA GLY A 208 2.96 14.39 40.79
C GLY A 208 2.91 13.08 39.97
N THR A 209 1.74 12.45 39.87
CA THR A 209 1.51 11.20 39.16
C THR A 209 0.93 11.44 37.76
N SER A 210 1.42 10.70 36.76
CA SER A 210 0.87 10.79 35.39
C SER A 210 -0.55 10.20 35.33
N LYS A 211 -1.49 11.01 34.86
CA LYS A 211 -2.89 10.57 34.65
C LYS A 211 -3.10 9.86 33.29
N PHE A 212 -2.01 9.55 32.55
CA PHE A 212 -2.10 8.93 31.21
C PHE A 212 -2.29 7.42 31.35
N GLY A 213 -3.51 6.95 31.09
CA GLY A 213 -3.92 5.56 31.13
C GLY A 213 -4.50 5.05 29.81
N THR A 214 -5.04 3.85 29.82
CA THR A 214 -5.67 3.22 28.63
C THR A 214 -6.93 3.98 28.18
N SER A 215 -7.65 4.61 29.10
CA SER A 215 -8.87 5.38 28.82
C SER A 215 -8.56 6.62 27.96
N GLU A 216 -7.44 7.29 28.23
CA GLU A 216 -6.97 8.45 27.46
C GLU A 216 -6.57 8.07 26.02
N ILE A 217 -5.96 6.90 25.84
CA ILE A 217 -5.63 6.37 24.51
C ILE A 217 -6.91 6.14 23.70
N PHE A 218 -7.94 5.50 24.28
CA PHE A 218 -9.22 5.28 23.61
C PHE A 218 -9.94 6.59 23.29
N THR A 219 -9.92 7.56 24.21
CA THR A 219 -10.52 8.87 24.00
C THR A 219 -9.83 9.63 22.86
N CYS A 220 -8.49 9.60 22.81
CA CYS A 220 -7.71 10.20 21.74
C CYS A 220 -7.98 9.52 20.38
N LEU A 221 -8.01 8.20 20.34
CA LEU A 221 -8.35 7.46 19.11
C LEU A 221 -9.76 7.79 18.61
N LYS A 222 -10.75 7.83 19.53
CA LYS A 222 -12.13 8.25 19.19
C LYS A 222 -12.16 9.67 18.65
N GLN A 223 -11.42 10.61 19.24
CA GLN A 223 -11.32 11.99 18.75
C GLN A 223 -10.72 12.02 17.32
N MET A 224 -9.65 11.28 17.08
CA MET A 224 -9.05 11.17 15.73
C MET A 224 -10.04 10.62 14.71
N LEU A 225 -10.78 9.56 15.04
CA LEU A 225 -11.78 8.95 14.14
C LEU A 225 -12.93 9.93 13.82
N LEU A 226 -13.38 10.72 14.81
CA LEU A 226 -14.38 11.76 14.60
C LEU A 226 -13.86 12.89 13.71
N LEU A 227 -12.63 13.37 13.93
CA LEU A 227 -11.98 14.38 13.09
C LEU A 227 -11.72 13.86 11.65
N ALA A 228 -11.46 12.57 11.52
CA ALA A 228 -11.35 11.89 10.22
C ALA A 228 -12.70 11.80 9.47
N GLY A 229 -13.80 12.19 10.11
CA GLY A 229 -15.14 12.21 9.51
C GLY A 229 -15.93 10.91 9.70
N GLY A 230 -15.56 10.08 10.68
CA GLY A 230 -16.25 8.85 11.00
C GLY A 230 -17.43 9.06 11.96
N ALA A 231 -18.56 8.40 11.71
CA ALA A 231 -19.72 8.35 12.63
C ALA A 231 -19.46 7.32 13.77
N VAL A 232 -18.40 7.54 14.56
CA VAL A 232 -17.92 6.56 15.56
C VAL A 232 -18.32 6.96 16.97
N SER A 233 -19.13 6.13 17.62
CA SER A 233 -19.44 6.22 19.05
C SER A 233 -19.53 4.80 19.63
N SER A 234 -19.37 4.66 20.96
CA SER A 234 -19.53 3.34 21.61
C SER A 234 -20.92 2.73 21.33
N GLY A 235 -21.96 3.57 21.34
CA GLY A 235 -23.31 3.15 20.99
C GLY A 235 -23.47 2.73 19.52
N SER A 236 -22.81 3.41 18.56
CA SER A 236 -22.90 3.05 17.14
C SER A 236 -22.22 1.70 16.87
N VAL A 237 -21.09 1.41 17.51
CA VAL A 237 -20.37 0.13 17.38
C VAL A 237 -21.25 -1.04 17.85
N LEU A 238 -21.80 -0.94 19.08
CA LEU A 238 -22.65 -1.99 19.66
C LEU A 238 -23.93 -2.20 18.85
N ARG A 239 -24.62 -1.14 18.45
CA ARG A 239 -25.82 -1.24 17.62
C ARG A 239 -25.52 -1.83 16.25
N PHE A 240 -24.39 -1.45 15.63
CA PHE A 240 -23.98 -2.03 14.36
C PHE A 240 -23.71 -3.53 14.46
N ALA A 241 -23.05 -3.99 15.54
CA ALA A 241 -22.82 -5.39 15.79
C ALA A 241 -24.15 -6.15 16.00
N ALA A 242 -25.09 -5.57 16.75
CA ALA A 242 -26.43 -6.15 16.94
C ALA A 242 -27.20 -6.26 15.61
N VAL A 243 -27.18 -5.22 14.77
CA VAL A 243 -27.78 -5.26 13.42
C VAL A 243 -27.16 -6.35 12.56
N GLY A 244 -25.82 -6.49 12.60
CA GLY A 244 -25.12 -7.55 11.88
C GLY A 244 -25.57 -8.95 12.31
N SER A 245 -25.74 -9.19 13.62
CA SER A 245 -26.23 -10.46 14.15
C SER A 245 -27.67 -10.75 13.71
N MET A 246 -28.56 -9.74 13.71
CA MET A 246 -29.91 -9.87 13.18
C MET A 246 -29.91 -10.19 11.68
N GLY A 247 -29.01 -9.56 10.92
CA GLY A 247 -28.85 -9.82 9.49
C GLY A 247 -28.47 -11.25 9.16
N VAL A 248 -27.66 -11.91 10.00
CA VAL A 248 -27.35 -13.34 9.84
C VAL A 248 -28.60 -14.21 10.01
N ILE A 249 -29.49 -13.87 10.95
CA ILE A 249 -30.76 -14.58 11.14
C ILE A 249 -31.67 -14.41 9.92
N VAL A 250 -31.76 -13.17 9.40
CA VAL A 250 -32.57 -12.88 8.21
C VAL A 250 -32.04 -13.63 6.97
N ASP A 251 -30.72 -13.64 6.76
CA ASP A 251 -30.08 -14.38 5.68
C ASP A 251 -30.41 -15.86 5.74
N TYR A 252 -30.28 -16.47 6.93
CA TYR A 252 -30.59 -17.88 7.15
C TYR A 252 -32.06 -18.19 6.90
N LEU A 253 -33.00 -17.35 7.37
CA LEU A 253 -34.44 -17.56 7.19
C LEU A 253 -34.83 -17.48 5.71
N ILE A 254 -34.37 -16.48 4.97
CA ILE A 254 -34.63 -16.34 3.53
C ILE A 254 -34.04 -17.53 2.77
N PHE A 255 -32.77 -17.88 3.06
CA PHE A 255 -32.10 -19.01 2.44
C PHE A 255 -32.86 -20.33 2.65
N SER A 256 -33.25 -20.63 3.90
CA SER A 256 -33.96 -21.83 4.25
C SER A 256 -35.36 -21.90 3.60
N LEU A 257 -36.06 -20.76 3.55
CA LEU A 257 -37.35 -20.65 2.87
C LEU A 257 -37.22 -20.95 1.37
N LEU A 258 -36.22 -20.36 0.68
CA LEU A 258 -36.04 -20.58 -0.75
C LEU A 258 -35.65 -22.03 -1.07
N LEU A 259 -34.85 -22.67 -0.21
CA LEU A 259 -34.56 -24.10 -0.34
C LEU A 259 -35.80 -24.98 -0.16
N SER A 260 -36.69 -24.65 0.77
CA SER A 260 -37.96 -25.37 0.96
C SER A 260 -38.91 -25.23 -0.24
N LEU A 261 -38.75 -24.14 -0.99
CA LEU A 261 -39.48 -23.91 -2.24
C LEU A 261 -38.78 -24.53 -3.47
N ASN A 262 -37.82 -25.44 -3.27
CA ASN A 262 -37.01 -26.10 -4.31
C ASN A 262 -36.20 -25.12 -5.22
N VAL A 263 -35.89 -23.91 -4.75
CA VAL A 263 -34.97 -23.04 -5.43
C VAL A 263 -33.54 -23.58 -5.25
N GLY A 264 -32.75 -23.60 -6.33
CA GLY A 264 -31.39 -24.12 -6.27
C GLY A 264 -30.52 -23.35 -5.25
N ILE A 265 -29.47 -23.98 -4.70
CA ILE A 265 -28.63 -23.45 -3.63
C ILE A 265 -28.04 -22.10 -4.01
N ILE A 266 -27.52 -21.93 -5.25
CA ILE A 266 -26.86 -20.70 -5.69
C ILE A 266 -27.81 -19.50 -5.76
N PRO A 267 -28.96 -19.57 -6.47
CA PRO A 267 -29.90 -18.46 -6.46
C PRO A 267 -30.49 -18.19 -5.05
N SER A 268 -30.71 -19.21 -4.23
CA SER A 268 -31.16 -19.02 -2.84
C SER A 268 -30.18 -18.21 -2.03
N HIS A 269 -28.87 -18.50 -2.16
CA HIS A 269 -27.83 -17.76 -1.45
C HIS A 269 -27.69 -16.31 -1.97
N ILE A 270 -27.83 -16.09 -3.27
CA ILE A 270 -27.78 -14.72 -3.83
C ILE A 270 -28.96 -13.89 -3.32
N VAL A 271 -30.17 -14.43 -3.38
CA VAL A 271 -31.39 -13.71 -2.94
C VAL A 271 -31.34 -13.44 -1.43
N SER A 272 -30.95 -14.44 -0.61
CA SER A 272 -30.83 -14.25 0.84
C SER A 272 -29.81 -13.20 1.23
N PHE A 273 -28.63 -13.18 0.56
CA PHE A 273 -27.61 -12.15 0.74
C PHE A 273 -28.15 -10.75 0.46
N PHE A 274 -28.83 -10.54 -0.68
CA PHE A 274 -29.44 -9.24 -0.99
C PHE A 274 -30.54 -8.86 0.01
N GLY A 275 -31.39 -9.79 0.40
CA GLY A 275 -32.42 -9.56 1.42
C GLY A 275 -31.82 -9.14 2.77
N ALA A 276 -30.80 -9.84 3.24
CA ALA A 276 -30.09 -9.51 4.47
C ALA A 276 -29.36 -8.15 4.38
N THR A 277 -28.75 -7.83 3.24
CA THR A 277 -28.08 -6.52 3.06
C THR A 277 -29.07 -5.36 3.03
N ILE A 278 -30.25 -5.53 2.43
CA ILE A 278 -31.33 -4.53 2.45
C ILE A 278 -31.81 -4.31 3.90
N PHE A 279 -32.09 -5.38 4.63
CA PHE A 279 -32.51 -5.32 6.04
C PHE A 279 -31.45 -4.61 6.90
N ASN A 280 -30.19 -5.02 6.78
CA ASN A 280 -29.07 -4.40 7.50
C ASN A 280 -28.90 -2.92 7.17
N PHE A 281 -29.05 -2.52 5.90
CA PHE A 281 -28.97 -1.11 5.49
C PHE A 281 -30.03 -0.26 6.18
N PHE A 282 -31.30 -0.68 6.12
CA PHE A 282 -32.41 0.09 6.72
C PHE A 282 -32.28 0.16 8.24
N LEU A 283 -31.88 -0.92 8.88
CA LEU A 283 -31.75 -0.94 10.34
C LEU A 283 -30.53 -0.13 10.80
N ASN A 284 -29.42 -0.19 10.09
CA ASN A 284 -28.25 0.66 10.36
C ASN A 284 -28.57 2.16 10.17
N ALA A 285 -29.28 2.52 9.11
CA ALA A 285 -29.68 3.90 8.86
C ALA A 285 -30.62 4.45 9.94
N ARG A 286 -31.52 3.61 10.48
CA ARG A 286 -32.51 4.04 11.47
C ARG A 286 -32.05 3.93 12.92
N TRP A 287 -31.08 3.06 13.22
CA TRP A 287 -30.66 2.75 14.60
C TRP A 287 -29.18 3.01 14.87
N ALA A 288 -28.27 2.36 14.16
CA ALA A 288 -26.84 2.49 14.45
C ALA A 288 -26.29 3.90 14.06
N PHE A 289 -26.74 4.44 12.95
CA PHE A 289 -26.31 5.73 12.37
C PHE A 289 -27.47 6.73 12.22
N ALA A 290 -28.51 6.63 13.03
CA ALA A 290 -29.73 7.45 12.91
C ALA A 290 -29.44 8.97 12.90
N ASN A 291 -28.49 9.43 13.72
CA ASN A 291 -28.13 10.85 13.84
C ASN A 291 -27.40 11.39 12.60
N THR A 292 -26.79 10.52 11.78
CA THR A 292 -26.06 10.93 10.57
C THR A 292 -26.85 10.68 9.29
N ALA A 293 -27.61 9.57 9.25
CA ALA A 293 -28.43 9.21 8.11
C ALA A 293 -29.56 10.22 7.81
N ARG A 294 -30.17 10.79 8.87
CA ARG A 294 -31.26 11.79 8.75
C ARG A 294 -30.84 13.10 8.06
N PHE A 295 -29.55 13.40 8.08
CA PHE A 295 -29.00 14.65 7.53
C PHE A 295 -28.28 14.43 6.19
N SER A 296 -28.36 13.24 5.60
CA SER A 296 -27.79 12.98 4.27
C SER A 296 -28.68 13.57 3.18
N ASN A 297 -28.12 14.43 2.34
CA ASN A 297 -28.80 14.96 1.15
C ASN A 297 -28.76 13.98 -0.04
N GLN A 298 -28.19 12.78 0.14
CA GLN A 298 -28.09 11.79 -0.93
C GLN A 298 -29.35 10.89 -0.96
N PRO A 299 -29.80 10.49 -2.16
CA PRO A 299 -30.93 9.59 -2.28
C PRO A 299 -30.60 8.20 -1.70
N GLN A 300 -31.61 7.58 -1.09
CA GLN A 300 -31.46 6.29 -0.36
C GLN A 300 -30.82 5.17 -1.21
N TRP A 301 -31.12 5.13 -2.51
CA TRP A 301 -30.55 4.12 -3.40
C TRP A 301 -29.02 4.28 -3.60
N GLN A 302 -28.49 5.52 -3.59
CA GLN A 302 -27.03 5.75 -3.65
C GLN A 302 -26.36 5.31 -2.35
N LEU A 303 -26.96 5.61 -1.20
CA LEU A 303 -26.44 5.16 0.09
C LEU A 303 -26.45 3.61 0.17
N TYR A 304 -27.52 2.97 -0.33
CA TYR A 304 -27.59 1.52 -0.41
C TYR A 304 -26.52 0.95 -1.36
N ALA A 305 -26.30 1.57 -2.52
CA ALA A 305 -25.25 1.12 -3.44
C ALA A 305 -23.86 1.18 -2.81
N PHE A 306 -23.55 2.26 -2.06
CA PHE A 306 -22.28 2.34 -1.31
C PHE A 306 -22.20 1.28 -0.20
N PHE A 307 -23.29 1.05 0.52
CA PHE A 307 -23.37 0.00 1.55
C PHE A 307 -23.14 -1.40 0.95
N LEU A 308 -23.75 -1.68 -0.18
CA LEU A 308 -23.58 -2.96 -0.91
C LEU A 308 -22.13 -3.16 -1.34
N ILE A 309 -21.47 -2.13 -1.90
CA ILE A 309 -20.05 -2.18 -2.25
C ILE A 309 -19.20 -2.57 -1.03
N VAL A 310 -19.45 -1.93 0.11
CA VAL A 310 -18.72 -2.22 1.36
C VAL A 310 -18.98 -3.67 1.82
N CYS A 311 -20.22 -4.16 1.73
CA CYS A 311 -20.56 -5.55 2.08
C CYS A 311 -19.84 -6.57 1.16
N VAL A 312 -19.75 -6.29 -0.14
CA VAL A 312 -19.03 -7.14 -1.10
C VAL A 312 -17.54 -7.16 -0.82
N LEU A 313 -16.92 -6.01 -0.54
CA LEU A 313 -15.51 -5.95 -0.13
C LEU A 313 -15.28 -6.75 1.18
N ALA A 314 -16.16 -6.59 2.15
CA ALA A 314 -16.07 -7.36 3.41
C ALA A 314 -16.21 -8.87 3.18
N LEU A 315 -17.08 -9.30 2.24
CA LEU A 315 -17.25 -10.71 1.86
C LEU A 315 -15.96 -11.32 1.30
N PHE A 316 -15.24 -10.60 0.44
CA PHE A 316 -13.98 -11.08 -0.11
C PHE A 316 -12.91 -11.26 0.97
N LEU A 317 -12.78 -10.31 1.90
CA LEU A 317 -11.84 -10.45 3.01
C LEU A 317 -12.24 -11.56 3.97
N ARG A 318 -13.53 -11.72 4.27
CA ARG A 318 -14.05 -12.83 5.08
C ARG A 318 -13.64 -14.19 4.50
N GLY A 319 -13.86 -14.38 3.20
CA GLY A 319 -13.48 -15.62 2.51
C GLY A 319 -11.99 -15.90 2.58
N ALA A 320 -11.17 -14.87 2.40
CA ALA A 320 -9.72 -14.97 2.48
C ALA A 320 -9.22 -15.33 3.89
N VAL A 321 -9.74 -14.65 4.93
CA VAL A 321 -9.37 -14.94 6.33
C VAL A 321 -9.78 -16.36 6.71
N LEU A 322 -11.00 -16.79 6.31
CA LEU A 322 -11.45 -18.18 6.53
C LEU A 322 -10.47 -19.16 5.89
N ALA A 323 -10.09 -18.94 4.63
CA ALA A 323 -9.16 -19.79 3.91
C ALA A 323 -7.78 -19.91 4.60
N VAL A 324 -7.22 -18.78 5.02
CA VAL A 324 -5.93 -18.76 5.74
C VAL A 324 -6.01 -19.55 7.04
N LEU A 325 -7.05 -19.34 7.82
CA LEU A 325 -7.19 -20.01 9.11
C LEU A 325 -7.43 -21.53 8.94
N THR A 326 -8.19 -21.94 7.93
CA THR A 326 -8.49 -23.37 7.72
C THR A 326 -7.38 -24.10 6.96
N GLU A 327 -6.88 -23.55 5.85
CA GLU A 327 -5.92 -24.25 4.99
C GLU A 327 -4.47 -24.04 5.38
N ALA A 328 -4.08 -22.81 5.78
CA ALA A 328 -2.71 -22.50 6.12
C ALA A 328 -2.40 -22.74 7.62
N ALA A 329 -3.32 -22.37 8.51
CA ALA A 329 -3.14 -22.49 9.96
C ALA A 329 -3.76 -23.79 10.55
N GLY A 330 -4.54 -24.54 9.78
CA GLY A 330 -5.13 -25.83 10.20
C GLY A 330 -6.24 -25.73 11.25
N TRP A 331 -6.84 -24.53 11.41
CA TRP A 331 -7.95 -24.35 12.39
C TRP A 331 -9.23 -25.05 11.94
N SER A 332 -10.03 -25.51 12.89
CA SER A 332 -11.34 -26.03 12.55
C SER A 332 -12.22 -24.94 11.91
N PRO A 333 -12.97 -25.24 10.85
CA PRO A 333 -13.84 -24.26 10.19
C PRO A 333 -14.84 -23.59 11.14
N ARG A 334 -15.27 -24.32 12.19
CA ARG A 334 -16.19 -23.81 13.21
C ARG A 334 -15.61 -22.67 14.04
N ILE A 335 -14.29 -22.68 14.30
CA ILE A 335 -13.61 -21.63 15.04
C ILE A 335 -13.20 -20.51 14.08
N ALA A 336 -12.63 -20.88 12.93
CA ALA A 336 -12.14 -19.94 11.93
C ALA A 336 -13.21 -18.95 11.43
N ILE A 337 -14.47 -19.40 11.34
CA ILE A 337 -15.59 -18.57 10.87
C ILE A 337 -15.85 -17.36 11.76
N PHE A 338 -15.65 -17.45 13.08
CA PHE A 338 -15.85 -16.31 14.00
C PHE A 338 -14.86 -15.19 13.71
N PHE A 339 -13.58 -15.52 13.50
CA PHE A 339 -12.54 -14.54 13.15
C PHE A 339 -12.76 -13.95 11.76
N ALA A 340 -13.21 -14.77 10.82
CA ALA A 340 -13.55 -14.32 9.47
C ALA A 340 -14.74 -13.34 9.48
N ILE A 341 -15.79 -13.62 10.27
CA ILE A 341 -16.91 -12.70 10.47
C ILE A 341 -16.42 -11.41 11.16
N GLY A 342 -15.58 -11.53 12.18
CA GLY A 342 -15.00 -10.37 12.86
C GLY A 342 -14.26 -9.44 11.90
N SER A 343 -13.45 -9.99 11.00
CA SER A 343 -12.74 -9.20 9.98
C SER A 343 -13.70 -8.48 9.01
N ALA A 344 -14.76 -9.15 8.57
CA ALA A 344 -15.80 -8.55 7.73
C ALA A 344 -16.57 -7.45 8.45
N THR A 345 -16.88 -7.67 9.75
CA THR A 345 -17.58 -6.68 10.59
C THR A 345 -16.77 -5.40 10.72
N ILE A 346 -15.44 -5.47 10.87
CA ILE A 346 -14.56 -4.30 10.91
C ILE A 346 -14.62 -3.53 9.59
N VAL A 347 -14.51 -4.22 8.44
CA VAL A 347 -14.59 -3.57 7.12
C VAL A 347 -15.95 -2.93 6.90
N ASN A 348 -17.03 -3.63 7.24
CA ASN A 348 -18.40 -3.14 7.12
C ASN A 348 -18.65 -1.93 8.03
N PHE A 349 -18.16 -1.96 9.28
CA PHE A 349 -18.31 -0.84 10.20
C PHE A 349 -17.54 0.40 9.72
N VAL A 350 -16.26 0.24 9.38
CA VAL A 350 -15.42 1.33 8.87
C VAL A 350 -16.02 1.90 7.59
N GLY A 351 -16.38 1.05 6.63
CA GLY A 351 -17.01 1.46 5.38
C GLY A 351 -18.31 2.23 5.60
N SER A 352 -19.17 1.73 6.49
CA SER A 352 -20.45 2.38 6.83
C SER A 352 -20.24 3.72 7.55
N ALA A 353 -19.38 3.76 8.55
CA ALA A 353 -19.15 4.96 9.37
C ALA A 353 -18.47 6.11 8.59
N PHE A 354 -17.58 5.81 7.62
CA PHE A 354 -16.81 6.83 6.92
C PHE A 354 -17.34 7.17 5.52
N PHE A 355 -18.02 6.23 4.83
CA PHE A 355 -18.38 6.41 3.43
C PHE A 355 -19.88 6.32 3.15
N VAL A 356 -20.63 5.52 3.92
CA VAL A 356 -22.09 5.40 3.73
C VAL A 356 -22.85 6.41 4.57
N PHE A 357 -22.52 6.53 5.87
CA PHE A 357 -23.20 7.41 6.83
C PHE A 357 -22.25 8.43 7.48
N PRO A 358 -21.48 9.21 6.69
CA PRO A 358 -20.55 10.17 7.29
C PRO A 358 -21.32 11.26 8.04
N PRO A 359 -20.78 11.80 9.17
CA PRO A 359 -21.37 12.94 9.84
C PRO A 359 -21.35 14.17 8.94
N GLN A 360 -22.24 15.14 9.24
CA GLN A 360 -22.45 16.33 8.40
C GLN A 360 -21.18 17.11 8.05
N ILE A 361 -21.23 17.69 6.85
CA ILE A 361 -20.26 18.54 6.21
C ILE A 361 -20.03 19.81 7.07
N GLY A 362 -18.97 19.88 7.79
CA GLY A 362 -18.56 21.03 8.64
C GLY A 362 -17.43 20.68 9.60
N ARG A 363 -17.29 19.38 9.91
CA ARG A 363 -16.24 18.88 10.84
C ARG A 363 -14.99 18.36 10.13
N THR A 364 -15.03 18.12 8.80
CA THR A 364 -13.91 17.53 8.03
C THR A 364 -13.73 18.20 6.68
N THR A 365 -12.48 18.55 6.35
CA THR A 365 -12.11 19.11 5.04
C THR A 365 -12.15 18.06 3.92
N ALA A 366 -12.31 18.48 2.67
CA ALA A 366 -12.25 17.60 1.50
C ALA A 366 -10.91 16.83 1.42
N THR A 367 -9.83 17.49 1.82
CA THR A 367 -8.47 16.92 1.89
C THR A 367 -8.39 15.77 2.87
N ILE A 368 -8.93 15.91 4.09
CA ILE A 368 -8.97 14.84 5.09
C ILE A 368 -9.76 13.63 4.56
N ARG A 369 -10.93 13.85 3.98
CA ARG A 369 -11.75 12.77 3.39
C ARG A 369 -11.01 12.02 2.29
N TRP A 370 -10.26 12.74 1.45
CA TRP A 370 -9.43 12.12 0.41
C TRP A 370 -8.32 11.25 1.03
N ARG A 371 -7.62 11.77 2.04
CA ARG A 371 -6.55 11.03 2.73
C ARG A 371 -7.08 9.78 3.43
N VAL A 372 -8.22 9.87 4.12
CA VAL A 372 -8.88 8.72 4.76
C VAL A 372 -9.26 7.65 3.74
N PHE A 373 -9.89 8.06 2.63
CA PHE A 373 -10.22 7.15 1.53
C PHE A 373 -8.98 6.44 1.00
N ALA A 374 -7.91 7.19 0.73
CA ALA A 374 -6.66 6.64 0.21
C ALA A 374 -6.01 5.64 1.19
N ILE A 375 -6.03 5.93 2.50
CA ILE A 375 -5.55 5.01 3.54
C ILE A 375 -6.36 3.72 3.54
N CYS A 376 -7.70 3.80 3.47
CA CYS A 376 -8.57 2.63 3.42
C CYS A 376 -8.27 1.77 2.17
N VAL A 377 -8.04 2.39 1.00
CA VAL A 377 -7.63 1.69 -0.23
C VAL A 377 -6.30 0.98 -0.06
N VAL A 378 -5.28 1.66 0.49
CA VAL A 378 -3.95 1.07 0.72
C VAL A 378 -4.03 -0.08 1.71
N LEU A 379 -4.71 0.10 2.84
CA LEU A 379 -4.86 -0.94 3.87
C LEU A 379 -5.65 -2.14 3.35
N TYR A 380 -6.76 -1.91 2.65
CA TYR A 380 -7.56 -3.00 2.09
C TYR A 380 -6.77 -3.78 1.01
N SER A 381 -6.05 -3.08 0.14
CA SER A 381 -5.15 -3.67 -0.85
C SER A 381 -4.03 -4.51 -0.20
N LEU A 382 -3.48 -4.04 0.92
CA LEU A 382 -2.50 -4.77 1.74
C LEU A 382 -3.12 -6.04 2.33
N LEU A 383 -4.30 -5.92 2.94
CA LEU A 383 -5.03 -7.05 3.54
C LEU A 383 -5.37 -8.12 2.52
N LEU A 384 -5.83 -7.75 1.31
CA LEU A 384 -6.08 -8.70 0.23
C LEU A 384 -4.82 -9.49 -0.13
N ARG A 385 -3.66 -8.83 -0.28
CA ARG A 385 -2.39 -9.52 -0.57
C ARG A 385 -2.04 -10.51 0.52
N LEU A 386 -2.00 -10.05 1.78
CA LEU A 386 -1.63 -10.90 2.92
C LEU A 386 -2.56 -12.10 3.09
N ALA A 387 -3.86 -11.89 2.87
CA ALA A 387 -4.86 -12.94 3.06
C ALA A 387 -4.87 -13.99 1.94
N PHE A 388 -4.59 -13.61 0.69
CA PHE A 388 -4.66 -14.54 -0.43
C PHE A 388 -3.31 -15.15 -0.86
N MET A 389 -2.16 -14.56 -0.47
CA MET A 389 -0.85 -14.98 -0.99
C MET A 389 -0.47 -16.43 -0.67
N GLY A 390 -1.00 -17.01 0.40
CA GLY A 390 -0.68 -18.37 0.83
C GLY A 390 -1.73 -19.43 0.47
N VAL A 391 -2.88 -19.04 -0.11
CA VAL A 391 -4.01 -19.97 -0.35
C VAL A 391 -4.37 -20.14 -1.83
N ILE A 392 -3.96 -19.22 -2.69
CA ILE A 392 -4.13 -19.34 -4.15
C ILE A 392 -2.93 -20.10 -4.72
N ASN A 393 -3.18 -21.06 -5.62
CA ASN A 393 -2.12 -21.80 -6.31
C ASN A 393 -1.16 -20.84 -7.03
N LEU A 394 0.07 -21.30 -7.31
CA LEU A 394 1.04 -20.55 -8.10
C LEU A 394 0.52 -20.35 -9.53
N ILE A 395 0.95 -19.28 -10.17
CA ILE A 395 0.84 -19.15 -11.64
C ILE A 395 2.03 -19.90 -12.27
N PRO A 396 1.90 -20.38 -13.53
CA PRO A 396 2.95 -21.15 -14.20
C PRO A 396 4.33 -20.48 -14.21
N GLU A 397 4.39 -19.15 -14.27
CA GLU A 397 5.63 -18.40 -14.17
C GLU A 397 6.25 -18.51 -12.77
N GLU A 398 5.45 -18.44 -11.69
CA GLU A 398 5.95 -18.61 -10.32
C GLU A 398 6.52 -20.00 -10.10
N ALA A 399 5.80 -21.03 -10.54
CA ALA A 399 6.25 -22.42 -10.46
C ALA A 399 7.55 -22.64 -11.28
N TYR A 400 7.69 -22.01 -12.43
CA TYR A 400 8.89 -22.05 -13.24
C TYR A 400 10.09 -21.36 -12.56
N TYR A 401 9.89 -20.19 -11.94
CA TYR A 401 10.97 -19.54 -11.18
C TYR A 401 11.24 -20.23 -9.84
N TRP A 402 10.27 -20.93 -9.26
CA TRP A 402 10.53 -21.83 -8.15
C TRP A 402 11.42 -23.01 -8.57
N ALA A 403 11.24 -23.57 -9.77
CA ALA A 403 12.15 -24.59 -10.30
C ALA A 403 13.57 -24.03 -10.50
N TYR A 404 13.77 -22.75 -10.84
CA TYR A 404 15.09 -22.10 -10.79
C TYR A 404 15.69 -22.15 -9.39
N ALA A 405 14.88 -21.86 -8.37
CA ALA A 405 15.33 -21.88 -6.98
C ALA A 405 15.71 -23.28 -6.48
N GLN A 406 15.20 -24.36 -7.12
CA GLN A 406 15.66 -25.73 -6.86
C GLN A 406 16.97 -26.05 -7.58
N HIS A 407 17.35 -25.27 -8.60
CA HIS A 407 18.57 -25.43 -9.41
C HIS A 407 19.34 -24.10 -9.39
N LEU A 408 19.80 -23.68 -8.19
CA LEU A 408 20.47 -22.39 -8.01
C LEU A 408 21.70 -22.26 -8.89
N ASP A 409 21.76 -21.13 -9.61
CA ASP A 409 22.87 -20.76 -10.47
C ASP A 409 23.09 -19.24 -10.42
N ILE A 410 24.21 -18.77 -10.96
CA ILE A 410 24.57 -17.36 -11.06
C ILE A 410 23.98 -16.67 -12.30
N GLY A 411 23.30 -17.41 -13.18
CA GLY A 411 22.59 -16.94 -14.36
C GLY A 411 21.68 -18.03 -14.93
N TYR A 412 20.76 -17.64 -15.82
CA TYR A 412 19.84 -18.55 -16.52
C TYR A 412 19.60 -18.07 -17.94
N LEU A 413 19.02 -18.94 -18.78
CA LEU A 413 18.85 -18.67 -20.22
C LEU A 413 17.95 -17.45 -20.50
N ASP A 414 16.79 -17.35 -19.86
CA ASP A 414 15.74 -16.41 -20.21
C ASP A 414 15.57 -15.26 -19.19
N HIS A 415 16.12 -15.38 -17.97
CA HIS A 415 16.12 -14.30 -16.96
C HIS A 415 17.41 -14.31 -16.10
N PRO A 416 17.82 -13.14 -15.56
CA PRO A 416 18.85 -13.07 -14.54
C PRO A 416 18.44 -13.74 -13.21
N PRO A 417 19.37 -14.02 -12.28
CA PRO A 417 19.17 -14.95 -11.16
C PRO A 417 18.39 -14.40 -9.95
N MET A 418 18.14 -13.10 -9.84
CA MET A 418 17.55 -12.48 -8.64
C MET A 418 16.23 -13.14 -8.21
N VAL A 419 15.36 -13.47 -9.16
CA VAL A 419 14.07 -14.11 -8.87
C VAL A 419 14.26 -15.47 -8.20
N ALA A 420 15.23 -16.28 -8.67
CA ALA A 420 15.58 -17.58 -8.11
C ALA A 420 16.13 -17.43 -6.69
N TRP A 421 17.08 -16.54 -6.47
CA TRP A 421 17.70 -16.31 -5.17
C TRP A 421 16.69 -15.85 -4.12
N LEU A 422 15.77 -14.97 -4.50
CA LEU A 422 14.73 -14.47 -3.61
C LEU A 422 13.70 -15.55 -3.28
N ILE A 423 13.26 -16.36 -4.26
CA ILE A 423 12.37 -17.50 -4.01
C ILE A 423 13.07 -18.54 -3.12
N TRP A 424 14.33 -18.84 -3.39
CA TRP A 424 15.13 -19.74 -2.54
C TRP A 424 15.14 -19.26 -1.08
N LEU A 425 15.43 -17.97 -0.84
CA LEU A 425 15.41 -17.41 0.50
C LEU A 425 14.01 -17.52 1.15
N GLY A 426 12.96 -17.15 0.43
CA GLY A 426 11.59 -17.20 0.93
C GLY A 426 11.13 -18.62 1.25
N THR A 427 11.47 -19.61 0.41
CA THR A 427 11.12 -21.02 0.64
C THR A 427 11.94 -21.67 1.73
N HIS A 428 13.18 -21.24 1.97
CA HIS A 428 13.97 -21.68 3.14
C HIS A 428 13.42 -21.13 4.46
N LEU A 429 12.87 -19.93 4.46
CA LEU A 429 12.27 -19.33 5.66
C LEU A 429 10.87 -19.87 5.97
N LEU A 430 10.01 -20.08 4.95
CA LEU A 430 8.59 -20.41 5.13
C LEU A 430 8.19 -21.77 4.53
N GLY A 431 9.16 -22.56 4.06
CA GLY A 431 8.94 -23.83 3.39
C GLY A 431 8.52 -23.70 1.92
N ASN A 432 8.53 -24.84 1.20
CA ASN A 432 8.08 -24.95 -0.19
C ASN A 432 6.55 -24.85 -0.26
N ARG A 433 6.02 -23.66 -0.03
CA ARG A 433 4.60 -23.30 -0.06
C ARG A 433 4.44 -21.99 -0.83
N GLU A 434 3.23 -21.71 -1.28
CA GLU A 434 2.91 -20.50 -2.04
C GLU A 434 3.36 -19.22 -1.34
N ILE A 435 3.20 -19.16 -0.01
CA ILE A 435 3.63 -18.00 0.79
C ILE A 435 5.17 -17.84 0.76
N GLY A 436 5.92 -18.95 0.78
CA GLY A 436 7.38 -18.91 0.68
C GLY A 436 7.86 -18.36 -0.66
N VAL A 437 7.17 -18.72 -1.75
CA VAL A 437 7.46 -18.21 -3.10
C VAL A 437 7.11 -16.73 -3.21
N ARG A 438 6.00 -16.27 -2.62
CA ARG A 438 5.43 -14.91 -2.80
C ARG A 438 5.89 -13.85 -1.80
N LEU A 439 6.39 -14.25 -0.62
CA LEU A 439 6.88 -13.29 0.37
C LEU A 439 7.90 -12.30 -0.21
N PRO A 440 8.88 -12.72 -1.03
CA PRO A 440 9.82 -11.78 -1.66
C PRO A 440 9.16 -10.76 -2.59
N ALA A 441 8.09 -11.12 -3.31
CA ALA A 441 7.33 -10.18 -4.13
C ALA A 441 6.65 -9.11 -3.27
N PHE A 442 6.03 -9.53 -2.16
CA PHE A 442 5.43 -8.63 -1.19
C PHE A 442 6.45 -7.67 -0.57
N LEU A 443 7.63 -8.16 -0.16
CA LEU A 443 8.71 -7.32 0.35
C LEU A 443 9.24 -6.35 -0.70
N SER A 444 9.39 -6.79 -1.96
CA SER A 444 9.77 -5.94 -3.09
C SER A 444 8.76 -4.81 -3.32
N TRP A 445 7.46 -5.11 -3.17
CA TRP A 445 6.40 -4.11 -3.25
C TRP A 445 6.46 -3.09 -2.10
N LEU A 446 6.79 -3.50 -0.86
CA LEU A 446 7.00 -2.58 0.27
C LEU A 446 8.19 -1.65 -0.01
N ILE A 447 9.29 -2.18 -0.54
CA ILE A 447 10.48 -1.40 -0.92
C ILE A 447 10.12 -0.41 -2.05
N THR A 448 9.40 -0.85 -3.07
CA THR A 448 8.88 0.03 -4.15
C THR A 448 8.04 1.16 -3.57
N SER A 449 7.10 0.83 -2.68
CA SER A 449 6.20 1.78 -2.02
C SER A 449 6.97 2.83 -1.21
N PHE A 450 7.98 2.39 -0.46
CA PHE A 450 8.87 3.27 0.31
C PHE A 450 9.60 4.27 -0.59
N PHE A 451 10.29 3.79 -1.63
CA PHE A 451 11.03 4.66 -2.53
C PHE A 451 10.11 5.61 -3.31
N MET A 452 8.94 5.14 -3.74
CA MET A 452 7.97 5.97 -4.46
C MET A 452 7.38 7.07 -3.59
N TYR A 453 7.07 6.77 -2.32
CA TYR A 453 6.68 7.79 -1.35
C TYR A 453 7.78 8.84 -1.16
N ARG A 454 9.03 8.39 -0.95
CA ARG A 454 10.19 9.28 -0.76
C ARG A 454 10.48 10.12 -2.00
N LEU A 455 10.42 9.54 -3.19
CA LEU A 455 10.62 10.22 -4.48
C LEU A 455 9.54 11.30 -4.68
N GLY A 456 8.28 10.94 -4.55
CA GLY A 456 7.17 11.88 -4.72
C GLY A 456 7.23 13.04 -3.72
N ARG A 457 7.57 12.74 -2.46
CA ARG A 457 7.77 13.75 -1.42
C ARG A 457 8.92 14.70 -1.73
N ASN A 458 10.04 14.20 -2.24
CA ASN A 458 11.20 15.00 -2.57
C ASN A 458 10.97 15.90 -3.80
N LEU A 459 10.35 15.34 -4.84
CA LEU A 459 10.08 16.07 -6.08
C LEU A 459 8.96 17.12 -5.92
N PHE A 460 7.83 16.74 -5.30
CA PHE A 460 6.58 17.52 -5.38
C PHE A 460 5.85 17.65 -4.02
N GLY A 461 6.48 17.27 -2.91
CA GLY A 461 5.95 17.44 -1.56
C GLY A 461 5.15 16.25 -1.02
N LYS A 462 4.71 16.35 0.25
CA LYS A 462 4.11 15.25 1.04
C LYS A 462 2.88 14.62 0.35
N THR A 463 2.02 15.44 -0.24
CA THR A 463 0.80 14.98 -0.92
C THR A 463 1.11 14.14 -2.14
N ALA A 464 2.04 14.58 -2.99
CA ALA A 464 2.49 13.79 -4.16
C ALA A 464 3.13 12.46 -3.76
N GLY A 465 3.90 12.45 -2.66
CA GLY A 465 4.44 11.20 -2.11
C GLY A 465 3.35 10.23 -1.69
N PHE A 466 2.33 10.71 -0.98
CA PHE A 466 1.21 9.89 -0.54
C PHE A 466 0.36 9.36 -1.69
N VAL A 467 0.11 10.19 -2.71
CA VAL A 467 -0.62 9.75 -3.92
C VAL A 467 0.20 8.74 -4.72
N SER A 468 1.54 8.90 -4.78
CA SER A 468 2.41 7.88 -5.39
C SER A 468 2.30 6.52 -4.69
N LEU A 469 2.26 6.51 -3.35
CA LEU A 469 2.01 5.30 -2.56
C LEU A 469 0.64 4.67 -2.90
N LEU A 470 -0.41 5.51 -3.01
CA LEU A 470 -1.75 5.06 -3.37
C LEU A 470 -1.77 4.42 -4.77
N PHE A 471 -1.08 4.99 -5.76
CA PHE A 471 -0.96 4.42 -7.09
C PHE A 471 -0.24 3.07 -7.08
N ILE A 472 0.86 2.93 -6.32
CA ILE A 472 1.57 1.65 -6.16
C ILE A 472 0.69 0.60 -5.45
N ALA A 473 -0.18 1.01 -4.54
CA ALA A 473 -1.10 0.10 -3.87
C ALA A 473 -2.26 -0.37 -4.76
N ALA A 474 -2.78 0.51 -5.63
CA ALA A 474 -4.05 0.31 -6.32
C ALA A 474 -3.94 0.00 -7.82
N LEU A 475 -2.92 0.49 -8.54
CA LEU A 475 -2.82 0.24 -9.99
C LEU A 475 -2.52 -1.23 -10.31
N PRO A 476 -3.14 -1.80 -11.38
CA PRO A 476 -3.19 -3.24 -11.64
C PRO A 476 -1.83 -3.94 -11.64
N MET A 477 -0.85 -3.46 -12.39
CA MET A 477 0.43 -4.16 -12.50
C MET A 477 1.22 -4.10 -11.19
N TYR A 478 1.17 -2.97 -10.45
CA TYR A 478 1.85 -2.87 -9.15
C TYR A 478 1.12 -3.66 -8.06
N PHE A 479 -0.21 -3.83 -8.19
CA PHE A 479 -0.94 -4.78 -7.36
C PHE A 479 -0.43 -6.20 -7.61
N GLY A 480 -0.33 -6.62 -8.88
CA GLY A 480 0.14 -7.93 -9.30
C GLY A 480 1.60 -8.21 -8.88
N PHE A 481 2.52 -7.26 -9.09
CA PHE A 481 3.93 -7.40 -8.70
C PHE A 481 4.15 -7.50 -7.17
N GLY A 482 3.22 -6.99 -6.37
CA GLY A 482 3.23 -7.19 -4.92
C GLY A 482 2.54 -8.47 -4.46
N PHE A 483 2.02 -9.27 -5.39
CA PHE A 483 1.32 -10.52 -5.12
C PHE A 483 2.03 -11.73 -5.78
N PHE A 484 2.32 -11.66 -7.09
CA PHE A 484 2.96 -12.74 -7.84
C PHE A 484 4.47 -12.54 -7.91
N MET A 485 5.23 -13.59 -7.61
CA MET A 485 6.69 -13.55 -7.67
C MET A 485 7.19 -13.79 -9.09
N THR A 486 7.56 -12.69 -9.73
CA THR A 486 8.17 -12.67 -11.07
C THR A 486 9.41 -11.77 -11.05
N PRO A 487 10.29 -11.80 -12.06
CA PRO A 487 11.44 -10.89 -12.15
C PRO A 487 11.06 -9.40 -12.09
N ASP A 488 9.81 -9.06 -12.40
CA ASP A 488 9.32 -7.69 -12.38
C ASP A 488 9.13 -7.14 -10.97
N ALA A 489 8.88 -7.99 -9.96
CA ALA A 489 8.72 -7.56 -8.57
C ALA A 489 10.02 -6.93 -8.02
N PRO A 490 11.18 -7.61 -8.00
CA PRO A 490 12.44 -7.02 -7.56
C PRO A 490 12.94 -5.94 -8.54
N LEU A 491 12.64 -6.03 -9.84
CA LEU A 491 12.93 -4.98 -10.80
C LEU A 491 12.26 -3.65 -10.42
N CYS A 492 10.96 -3.66 -10.08
CA CYS A 492 10.25 -2.44 -9.67
C CYS A 492 10.85 -1.82 -8.41
N ALA A 493 11.27 -2.64 -7.44
CA ALA A 493 11.95 -2.15 -6.24
C ALA A 493 13.29 -1.48 -6.58
N ALA A 494 14.08 -2.12 -7.41
CA ALA A 494 15.36 -1.60 -7.89
C ALA A 494 15.18 -0.34 -8.76
N TRP A 495 14.20 -0.32 -9.66
CA TRP A 495 13.86 0.83 -10.50
C TRP A 495 13.43 2.04 -9.67
N ALA A 496 12.51 1.85 -8.72
CA ALA A 496 12.07 2.91 -7.80
C ALA A 496 13.24 3.44 -6.95
N GLY A 497 14.12 2.53 -6.48
CA GLY A 497 15.35 2.90 -5.79
C GLY A 497 16.30 3.72 -6.66
N CYS A 498 16.53 3.30 -7.93
CA CYS A 498 17.31 4.08 -8.89
C CYS A 498 16.74 5.48 -9.10
N LEU A 499 15.44 5.61 -9.33
CA LEU A 499 14.77 6.90 -9.49
C LEU A 499 14.96 7.79 -8.25
N TYR A 500 14.80 7.25 -7.05
CA TYR A 500 15.02 7.99 -5.81
C TYR A 500 16.45 8.46 -5.65
N PHE A 501 17.45 7.60 -5.87
CA PHE A 501 18.85 7.99 -5.73
C PHE A 501 19.34 8.88 -6.88
N LEU A 502 18.83 8.71 -8.10
CA LEU A 502 19.06 9.64 -9.22
C LEU A 502 18.49 11.03 -8.91
N GLU A 503 17.30 11.11 -8.32
CA GLU A 503 16.75 12.39 -7.85
C GLU A 503 17.68 13.05 -6.83
N ARG A 504 18.18 12.31 -5.83
CA ARG A 504 19.12 12.80 -4.81
C ARG A 504 20.45 13.25 -5.42
N ALA A 505 20.97 12.51 -6.41
CA ALA A 505 22.22 12.83 -7.08
C ALA A 505 22.08 14.03 -8.04
N LEU A 506 21.09 14.00 -8.93
CA LEU A 506 20.94 14.95 -10.02
C LEU A 506 20.21 16.22 -9.59
N VAL A 507 19.05 16.08 -8.94
CA VAL A 507 18.21 17.23 -8.54
C VAL A 507 18.73 17.87 -7.26
N ASN A 508 19.02 17.08 -6.22
CA ASN A 508 19.51 17.54 -4.92
C ASN A 508 21.04 17.55 -4.78
N ARG A 509 21.77 17.19 -5.82
CA ARG A 509 23.25 17.32 -5.95
C ARG A 509 24.07 16.54 -4.89
N GLN A 510 23.57 15.44 -4.38
CA GLN A 510 24.23 14.64 -3.34
C GLN A 510 25.16 13.59 -3.96
N SER A 511 26.47 13.74 -3.80
CA SER A 511 27.47 12.82 -4.36
C SER A 511 27.32 11.38 -3.80
N LYS A 512 27.04 11.23 -2.52
CA LYS A 512 26.85 9.91 -1.88
C LYS A 512 25.70 9.11 -2.48
N ALA A 513 24.73 9.78 -3.12
CA ALA A 513 23.57 9.11 -3.73
C ALA A 513 23.96 8.22 -4.92
N TRP A 514 25.10 8.47 -5.58
CA TRP A 514 25.59 7.61 -6.67
C TRP A 514 25.87 6.16 -6.22
N VAL A 515 26.24 5.95 -4.96
CA VAL A 515 26.37 4.58 -4.40
C VAL A 515 24.99 3.89 -4.40
N GLY A 516 23.95 4.59 -3.98
CA GLY A 516 22.58 4.04 -4.03
C GLY A 516 22.11 3.76 -5.46
N VAL A 517 22.48 4.62 -6.44
CA VAL A 517 22.21 4.36 -7.86
C VAL A 517 22.92 3.08 -8.30
N ALA A 518 24.20 2.90 -7.95
CA ALA A 518 24.99 1.72 -8.32
C ALA A 518 24.38 0.42 -7.79
N VAL A 519 24.04 0.41 -6.50
CA VAL A 519 23.45 -0.77 -5.84
C VAL A 519 22.09 -1.10 -6.46
N CYS A 520 21.19 -0.13 -6.55
CA CYS A 520 19.85 -0.39 -7.11
C CYS A 520 19.92 -0.77 -8.59
N PHE A 521 20.80 -0.15 -9.38
CA PHE A 521 20.95 -0.49 -10.79
C PHE A 521 21.54 -1.90 -10.97
N GLY A 522 22.58 -2.26 -10.20
CA GLY A 522 23.18 -3.61 -10.23
C GLY A 522 22.17 -4.71 -9.84
N LEU A 523 21.42 -4.51 -8.74
CA LEU A 523 20.35 -5.42 -8.32
C LEU A 523 19.22 -5.49 -9.36
N GLY A 524 18.93 -4.38 -10.01
CA GLY A 524 17.96 -4.34 -11.10
C GLY A 524 18.42 -5.11 -12.34
N MET A 525 19.71 -5.02 -12.71
CA MET A 525 20.30 -5.82 -13.78
C MET A 525 20.27 -7.32 -13.46
N LEU A 526 20.48 -7.70 -12.19
CA LEU A 526 20.29 -9.08 -11.72
C LEU A 526 18.83 -9.54 -11.74
N SER A 527 17.86 -8.60 -11.78
CA SER A 527 16.43 -8.90 -11.88
C SER A 527 15.96 -8.98 -13.33
N LYS A 528 16.23 -7.95 -14.12
CA LYS A 528 15.85 -7.88 -15.54
C LYS A 528 16.64 -6.79 -16.29
N TYR A 529 17.15 -7.10 -17.48
CA TYR A 529 18.01 -6.21 -18.25
C TYR A 529 17.36 -4.88 -18.67
N THR A 530 16.03 -4.78 -18.63
CA THR A 530 15.29 -3.57 -19.02
C THR A 530 15.62 -2.33 -18.19
N ILE A 531 16.16 -2.47 -16.97
CA ILE A 531 16.60 -1.32 -16.16
C ILE A 531 17.70 -0.51 -16.84
N ALA A 532 18.47 -1.12 -17.77
CA ALA A 532 19.47 -0.43 -18.58
C ALA A 532 18.90 0.75 -19.35
N LEU A 533 17.59 0.79 -19.62
CA LEU A 533 16.90 1.90 -20.27
C LEU A 533 16.94 3.21 -19.46
N LEU A 534 17.25 3.14 -18.15
CA LEU A 534 17.50 4.34 -17.34
C LEU A 534 18.81 5.05 -17.70
N VAL A 535 19.79 4.34 -18.27
CA VAL A 535 21.09 4.94 -18.62
C VAL A 535 20.96 6.05 -19.66
N PRO A 536 20.40 5.83 -20.87
CA PRO A 536 20.25 6.88 -21.87
C PRO A 536 19.36 8.02 -21.37
N ALA A 537 18.33 7.74 -20.58
CA ALA A 537 17.48 8.77 -19.99
C ALA A 537 18.28 9.66 -18.98
N THR A 538 19.11 9.04 -18.15
CA THR A 538 19.97 9.73 -17.19
C THR A 538 21.02 10.58 -17.89
N VAL A 539 21.69 10.04 -18.90
CA VAL A 539 22.68 10.78 -19.71
C VAL A 539 22.01 12.00 -20.38
N LEU A 540 20.85 11.82 -20.98
CA LEU A 540 20.13 12.93 -21.62
C LEU A 540 19.72 14.00 -20.60
N PHE A 541 19.29 13.61 -19.39
CA PHE A 541 19.01 14.55 -18.31
C PHE A 541 20.26 15.36 -17.95
N ILE A 542 21.42 14.69 -17.77
CA ILE A 542 22.70 15.36 -17.46
C ILE A 542 23.09 16.36 -18.56
N LEU A 543 22.87 16.02 -19.84
CA LEU A 543 23.19 16.89 -20.96
C LEU A 543 22.26 18.11 -21.06
N LEU A 544 20.97 17.95 -20.78
CA LEU A 544 19.98 19.02 -20.89
C LEU A 544 19.95 19.93 -19.67
N ASP A 545 20.18 19.39 -18.46
CA ASP A 545 20.20 20.18 -17.22
C ASP A 545 21.56 20.78 -16.95
N LYS A 546 21.66 22.11 -17.11
CA LYS A 546 22.93 22.85 -16.97
C LYS A 546 23.68 22.55 -15.67
N GLU A 547 22.95 22.38 -14.56
CA GLU A 547 23.55 22.14 -13.25
C GLU A 547 24.06 20.71 -13.10
N SER A 548 23.45 19.75 -13.78
CA SER A 548 23.86 18.34 -13.74
C SER A 548 25.07 18.04 -14.64
N ARG A 549 25.41 18.91 -15.62
CA ARG A 549 26.58 18.73 -16.49
C ARG A 549 27.89 18.56 -15.74
N ARG A 550 27.99 19.07 -14.51
CA ARG A 550 29.15 18.86 -13.63
C ARG A 550 29.51 17.40 -13.42
N TRP A 551 28.50 16.49 -13.44
CA TRP A 551 28.67 15.06 -13.23
C TRP A 551 29.47 14.38 -14.36
N LEU A 552 29.55 14.99 -15.56
CA LEU A 552 30.39 14.52 -16.66
C LEU A 552 31.90 14.60 -16.34
N ARG A 553 32.30 15.47 -15.41
CA ARG A 553 33.70 15.68 -15.00
C ARG A 553 34.02 15.11 -13.63
N ARG A 554 33.01 14.49 -12.93
CA ARG A 554 33.20 13.94 -11.59
C ARG A 554 33.27 12.40 -11.64
N PRO A 555 34.04 11.76 -10.76
CA PRO A 555 34.25 10.32 -10.79
C PRO A 555 33.03 9.51 -10.33
N GLU A 556 32.14 10.07 -9.48
CA GLU A 556 31.08 9.34 -8.82
C GLU A 556 30.13 8.59 -9.78
N PRO A 557 29.66 9.15 -10.92
CA PRO A 557 28.82 8.40 -11.87
C PRO A 557 29.55 7.21 -12.50
N TYR A 558 30.84 7.38 -12.80
CA TYR A 558 31.67 6.33 -13.42
C TYR A 558 31.98 5.22 -12.41
N LEU A 559 32.30 5.55 -11.16
CA LEU A 559 32.46 4.58 -10.07
C LEU A 559 31.16 3.85 -9.78
N ALA A 560 30.02 4.54 -9.88
CA ALA A 560 28.71 3.93 -9.76
C ALA A 560 28.45 2.89 -10.87
N LEU A 561 28.86 3.19 -12.11
CA LEU A 561 28.77 2.23 -13.20
C LEU A 561 29.66 1.01 -12.97
N VAL A 562 30.90 1.21 -12.53
CA VAL A 562 31.82 0.12 -12.21
C VAL A 562 31.25 -0.78 -11.09
N LEU A 563 30.75 -0.19 -10.00
CA LEU A 563 30.13 -0.94 -8.91
C LEU A 563 28.89 -1.71 -9.38
N ALA A 564 28.07 -1.13 -10.23
CA ALA A 564 26.91 -1.80 -10.80
C ALA A 564 27.31 -2.98 -11.70
N LEU A 565 28.36 -2.84 -12.50
CA LEU A 565 28.90 -3.93 -13.32
C LEU A 565 29.53 -5.04 -12.47
N LEU A 566 30.18 -4.69 -11.36
CA LEU A 566 30.68 -5.68 -10.37
C LEU A 566 29.51 -6.47 -9.76
N LEU A 567 28.42 -5.83 -9.39
CA LEU A 567 27.22 -6.52 -8.90
C LEU A 567 26.59 -7.41 -9.98
N PHE A 568 26.66 -7.00 -11.24
CA PHE A 568 26.11 -7.76 -12.37
C PHE A 568 27.07 -8.87 -12.88
N SER A 569 28.32 -8.89 -12.43
CA SER A 569 29.35 -9.83 -12.90
C SER A 569 28.96 -11.32 -12.86
N PRO A 570 28.14 -11.82 -11.90
CA PRO A 570 27.71 -13.21 -11.93
C PRO A 570 27.00 -13.60 -13.23
N VAL A 571 26.17 -12.72 -13.76
CA VAL A 571 25.46 -12.97 -15.02
C VAL A 571 26.42 -12.91 -16.22
N ILE A 572 27.40 -11.99 -16.20
CA ILE A 572 28.43 -11.92 -17.24
C ILE A 572 29.25 -13.23 -17.25
N LEU A 573 29.66 -13.68 -16.08
CA LEU A 573 30.42 -14.93 -15.93
C LEU A 573 29.59 -16.13 -16.43
N TRP A 574 28.33 -16.26 -16.00
CA TRP A 574 27.46 -17.33 -16.49
C TRP A 574 27.36 -17.35 -18.02
N ASN A 575 27.17 -16.17 -18.65
CA ASN A 575 27.08 -16.05 -20.10
C ASN A 575 28.40 -16.46 -20.78
N ALA A 576 29.54 -16.05 -20.24
CA ALA A 576 30.87 -16.46 -20.77
C ALA A 576 31.08 -18.00 -20.69
N MET A 577 30.56 -18.65 -19.66
CA MET A 577 30.62 -20.11 -19.50
C MET A 577 29.55 -20.86 -20.31
N ASN A 578 28.56 -20.19 -20.90
CA ASN A 578 27.42 -20.78 -21.60
C ASN A 578 27.22 -20.18 -22.99
N ASP A 579 28.30 -19.87 -23.73
CA ASP A 579 28.26 -19.40 -25.12
C ASP A 579 27.39 -18.16 -25.34
N TRP A 580 27.35 -17.26 -24.36
CA TRP A 580 26.53 -16.05 -24.36
C TRP A 580 25.03 -16.29 -24.53
N ALA A 581 24.56 -17.50 -24.16
CA ALA A 581 23.22 -18.00 -24.45
C ALA A 581 22.09 -17.05 -24.00
N SER A 582 22.21 -16.42 -22.81
CA SER A 582 21.16 -15.53 -22.31
C SER A 582 21.12 -14.23 -23.11
N PHE A 583 22.27 -13.63 -23.46
CA PHE A 583 22.31 -12.39 -24.22
C PHE A 583 21.84 -12.59 -25.66
N VAL A 584 22.21 -13.75 -26.31
CA VAL A 584 21.68 -14.12 -27.62
C VAL A 584 20.18 -14.33 -27.56
N PHE A 585 19.69 -15.00 -26.51
CA PHE A 585 18.27 -15.24 -26.32
C PHE A 585 17.46 -13.93 -26.14
N GLN A 586 17.97 -12.99 -25.38
CA GLN A 586 17.30 -11.72 -25.10
C GLN A 586 17.48 -10.68 -26.21
N GLY A 587 18.58 -10.74 -26.94
CA GLY A 587 18.95 -9.82 -28.02
C GLY A 587 18.48 -10.33 -29.40
N ALA A 588 19.33 -11.06 -30.11
CA ALA A 588 19.14 -11.41 -31.53
C ALA A 588 17.79 -12.11 -31.81
N ARG A 589 17.36 -13.02 -30.94
CA ARG A 589 16.12 -13.76 -31.13
C ARG A 589 14.84 -12.92 -31.00
N ARG A 590 14.87 -11.84 -30.25
CA ARG A 590 13.71 -10.94 -30.10
C ARG A 590 13.53 -10.01 -31.30
N TRP A 591 14.57 -9.83 -32.08
CA TRP A 591 14.56 -9.04 -33.31
C TRP A 591 14.45 -9.89 -34.57
N SER A 592 14.53 -11.24 -34.46
CA SER A 592 14.35 -12.17 -35.56
C SER A 592 12.86 -12.46 -35.79
N GLY A 593 12.47 -12.60 -37.03
CA GLY A 593 11.10 -12.86 -37.49
C GLY A 593 10.52 -11.74 -38.36
N PRO A 594 9.43 -12.00 -39.10
CA PRO A 594 8.81 -11.00 -39.95
C PRO A 594 8.25 -9.84 -39.09
N PRO A 595 8.47 -8.58 -39.49
CA PRO A 595 7.96 -7.44 -38.77
C PRO A 595 6.44 -7.40 -38.78
N LYS A 596 5.84 -7.26 -37.57
CA LYS A 596 4.40 -7.13 -37.39
C LYS A 596 4.11 -5.91 -36.52
N ILE A 597 3.44 -4.90 -37.11
CA ILE A 597 3.03 -3.71 -36.35
C ILE A 597 2.07 -4.13 -35.26
N SER A 598 2.47 -3.87 -34.00
CA SER A 598 1.79 -4.32 -32.78
C SER A 598 1.58 -3.19 -31.78
N LEU A 599 1.50 -1.94 -32.27
CA LEU A 599 1.35 -0.74 -31.43
C LEU A 599 0.06 -0.78 -30.58
N HIS A 600 -1.00 -1.41 -31.11
CA HIS A 600 -2.26 -1.59 -30.37
C HIS A 600 -2.10 -2.43 -29.08
N PHE A 601 -1.18 -3.43 -29.07
CA PHE A 601 -0.86 -4.18 -27.85
C PHE A 601 -0.14 -3.29 -26.84
N LEU A 602 0.76 -2.40 -27.29
CA LEU A 602 1.42 -1.43 -26.41
C LEU A 602 0.40 -0.46 -25.81
N ILE A 603 -0.47 0.11 -26.63
CA ILE A 603 -1.53 1.02 -26.16
C ILE A 603 -2.45 0.29 -25.16
N GLY A 604 -2.92 -0.92 -25.50
CA GLY A 604 -3.75 -1.73 -24.60
C GLY A 604 -3.05 -2.02 -23.27
N SER A 605 -1.74 -2.32 -23.26
CA SER A 605 -0.98 -2.54 -22.02
C SER A 605 -0.88 -1.27 -21.16
N VAL A 606 -0.73 -0.08 -21.78
CA VAL A 606 -0.73 1.19 -21.02
C VAL A 606 -2.07 1.44 -20.35
N PHE A 607 -3.19 1.15 -21.03
CA PHE A 607 -4.53 1.26 -20.43
C PHE A 607 -4.75 0.27 -19.28
N ILE A 608 -4.18 -0.93 -19.36
CA ILE A 608 -4.25 -1.91 -18.25
C ILE A 608 -3.36 -1.48 -17.09
N ILE A 609 -2.14 -0.98 -17.35
CA ILE A 609 -1.17 -0.58 -16.30
C ILE A 609 -1.68 0.62 -15.53
N LEU A 610 -2.09 1.68 -16.22
CA LEU A 610 -2.45 2.96 -15.63
C LEU A 610 -3.96 3.14 -15.38
N THR A 611 -4.80 2.31 -15.96
CA THR A 611 -6.25 2.49 -16.16
C THR A 611 -6.58 3.63 -17.16
N PRO A 612 -7.80 3.72 -17.71
CA PRO A 612 -8.18 4.85 -18.56
C PRO A 612 -8.01 6.22 -17.89
N VAL A 613 -8.36 6.31 -16.60
CA VAL A 613 -8.20 7.55 -15.82
C VAL A 613 -6.72 7.91 -15.64
N GLY A 614 -5.87 6.91 -15.38
CA GLY A 614 -4.42 7.11 -15.26
C GLY A 614 -3.77 7.50 -16.59
N VAL A 615 -4.25 6.99 -17.73
CA VAL A 615 -3.76 7.43 -19.06
C VAL A 615 -4.08 8.90 -19.28
N ILE A 616 -5.32 9.33 -18.99
CA ILE A 616 -5.71 10.75 -19.09
C ILE A 616 -4.85 11.61 -18.17
N GLY A 617 -4.66 11.19 -16.90
CA GLY A 617 -3.81 11.89 -15.94
C GLY A 617 -2.33 11.93 -16.37
N GLY A 618 -1.82 10.86 -16.97
CA GLY A 618 -0.47 10.78 -17.53
C GLY A 618 -0.26 11.73 -18.70
N ILE A 619 -1.20 11.78 -19.65
CA ILE A 619 -1.18 12.74 -20.75
C ILE A 619 -1.25 14.17 -20.21
N GLY A 620 -2.15 14.44 -19.25
CA GLY A 620 -2.23 15.74 -18.58
C GLY A 620 -0.90 16.16 -17.95
N ALA A 621 -0.21 15.21 -17.28
CA ALA A 621 1.09 15.43 -16.67
C ALA A 621 2.21 15.70 -17.71
N LEU A 622 2.17 15.02 -18.86
CA LEU A 622 3.13 15.20 -19.95
C LEU A 622 2.98 16.58 -20.63
N ILE A 623 1.75 17.07 -20.82
CA ILE A 623 1.46 18.34 -21.51
C ILE A 623 1.44 19.54 -20.55
N SER A 624 1.37 19.34 -19.24
CA SER A 624 1.45 20.39 -18.23
C SER A 624 2.84 21.04 -18.25
N ARG A 625 3.04 21.99 -19.15
CA ARG A 625 4.30 22.75 -19.23
C ARG A 625 4.41 23.61 -17.97
N GLY A 626 5.33 23.27 -17.09
CA GLY A 626 5.95 24.15 -16.11
C GLY A 626 5.06 25.26 -15.52
N LEU A 627 3.87 24.91 -15.01
CA LEU A 627 3.01 25.85 -14.33
C LEU A 627 3.73 26.44 -13.13
N LYS A 628 3.90 27.76 -13.13
CA LYS A 628 4.21 28.52 -11.93
C LYS A 628 3.01 28.36 -10.99
N THR A 629 3.04 27.35 -10.15
CA THR A 629 2.03 27.14 -9.12
C THR A 629 2.65 27.45 -7.77
N SER A 630 2.07 28.46 -7.10
CA SER A 630 2.31 28.71 -5.69
C SER A 630 1.54 27.66 -4.90
N LEU A 631 2.22 26.60 -4.45
CA LEU A 631 1.74 25.72 -3.39
C LEU A 631 2.34 26.24 -2.08
N PHE A 632 1.53 26.74 -1.17
CA PHE A 632 1.94 27.24 0.15
C PHE A 632 2.95 28.41 0.14
N GLY A 633 2.79 29.38 -0.77
CA GLY A 633 3.62 30.60 -0.76
C GLY A 633 5.09 30.43 -1.15
N ARG A 634 5.53 29.24 -1.58
CA ARG A 634 6.85 29.01 -2.17
C ARG A 634 6.73 28.81 -3.67
N GLU A 635 7.43 29.65 -4.46
CA GLU A 635 7.62 29.42 -5.89
C GLU A 635 8.38 28.10 -6.08
N VAL A 636 7.66 27.02 -6.36
CA VAL A 636 8.28 25.78 -6.84
C VAL A 636 8.66 26.03 -8.30
N ARG A 637 9.94 26.07 -8.61
CA ARG A 637 10.43 26.12 -10.01
C ARG A 637 10.31 24.70 -10.59
N PRO A 638 9.29 24.39 -11.40
CA PRO A 638 8.98 23.00 -11.78
C PRO A 638 9.86 22.44 -12.89
N ASN A 639 10.76 23.24 -13.50
CA ASN A 639 11.46 22.82 -14.71
C ASN A 639 12.36 21.59 -14.53
N ARG A 640 13.12 21.46 -13.44
CA ARG A 640 14.03 20.30 -13.24
C ARG A 640 13.31 19.04 -12.85
N GLN A 641 12.39 19.11 -11.89
CA GLN A 641 11.61 17.95 -11.41
C GLN A 641 10.71 17.42 -12.52
N TRP A 642 10.08 18.32 -13.29
CA TRP A 642 9.29 17.96 -14.45
C TRP A 642 10.17 17.29 -15.52
N LEU A 643 11.31 17.88 -15.88
CA LEU A 643 12.26 17.33 -16.86
C LEU A 643 12.74 15.94 -16.43
N PHE A 644 13.03 15.73 -15.14
CA PHE A 644 13.43 14.46 -14.57
C PHE A 644 12.33 13.40 -14.80
N SER A 645 11.09 13.68 -14.39
CA SER A 645 9.97 12.74 -14.55
C SER A 645 9.71 12.41 -16.02
N ILE A 646 9.76 13.39 -16.92
CA ILE A 646 9.47 13.22 -18.34
C ILE A 646 10.56 12.39 -19.04
N LEU A 647 11.82 12.72 -18.87
CA LEU A 647 12.91 12.02 -19.57
C LEU A 647 13.03 10.57 -19.12
N LEU A 648 12.91 10.32 -17.81
CA LEU A 648 12.98 8.96 -17.25
C LEU A 648 11.71 8.13 -17.54
N THR A 649 10.67 8.74 -18.14
CA THR A 649 9.49 8.04 -18.68
C THR A 649 9.59 7.91 -20.20
N VAL A 650 9.76 9.02 -20.93
CA VAL A 650 9.62 9.06 -22.38
C VAL A 650 10.76 8.31 -23.09
N ILE A 651 12.01 8.43 -22.61
CA ILE A 651 13.14 7.75 -23.26
C ILE A 651 13.04 6.22 -23.17
N PRO A 652 12.79 5.61 -21.98
CA PRO A 652 12.51 4.17 -21.94
C PRO A 652 11.28 3.77 -22.75
N LEU A 653 10.20 4.56 -22.75
CA LEU A 653 8.98 4.27 -23.50
C LEU A 653 9.21 4.29 -25.02
N SER A 654 10.05 5.21 -25.54
CA SER A 654 10.37 5.30 -26.98
C SER A 654 10.98 4.01 -27.53
N VAL A 655 11.77 3.31 -26.71
CA VAL A 655 12.35 2.01 -27.11
C VAL A 655 11.25 0.97 -27.29
N PHE A 656 10.22 0.95 -26.42
CA PHE A 656 9.08 0.03 -26.57
C PHE A 656 8.14 0.43 -27.71
N ILE A 657 8.01 1.72 -28.00
CA ILE A 657 7.29 2.20 -29.19
C ILE A 657 7.99 1.67 -30.45
N LEU A 658 9.31 1.85 -30.56
CA LEU A 658 10.09 1.35 -31.70
C LEU A 658 10.02 -0.18 -31.80
N HIS A 659 10.11 -0.90 -30.65
CA HIS A 659 9.95 -2.36 -30.63
C HIS A 659 8.56 -2.79 -31.12
N SER A 660 7.49 -2.06 -30.74
CA SER A 660 6.10 -2.40 -31.10
C SER A 660 5.77 -2.19 -32.59
N LEU A 661 6.64 -1.49 -33.32
CA LEU A 661 6.53 -1.39 -34.79
C LEU A 661 6.97 -2.68 -35.49
N ARG A 662 7.65 -3.60 -34.78
CA ARG A 662 8.14 -4.86 -35.31
C ARG A 662 7.60 -6.10 -34.62
N HIS A 663 7.40 -6.04 -33.28
CA HIS A 663 7.02 -7.18 -32.45
C HIS A 663 6.06 -6.76 -31.33
N ALA A 664 5.16 -7.65 -30.91
CA ALA A 664 4.25 -7.39 -29.81
C ALA A 664 5.00 -7.37 -28.45
N PRO A 665 4.95 -6.25 -27.71
CA PRO A 665 5.50 -6.21 -26.35
C PRO A 665 4.61 -7.00 -25.40
N LYS A 666 5.20 -7.63 -24.37
CA LYS A 666 4.41 -8.22 -23.29
C LYS A 666 3.82 -7.11 -22.40
N LEU A 667 2.65 -7.38 -21.82
CA LEU A 667 1.89 -6.47 -20.95
C LEU A 667 2.74 -5.82 -19.85
N ASN A 668 3.57 -6.61 -19.16
CA ASN A 668 4.34 -6.19 -18.00
C ASN A 668 5.61 -5.37 -18.31
N TRP A 669 6.05 -5.32 -19.58
CA TRP A 669 7.37 -4.76 -19.91
C TRP A 669 7.50 -3.27 -19.64
N THR A 670 6.43 -2.50 -19.82
CA THR A 670 6.46 -1.04 -19.65
C THR A 670 6.08 -0.57 -18.24
N ALA A 671 5.64 -1.47 -17.36
CA ALA A 671 5.16 -1.07 -16.05
C ALA A 671 6.19 -0.30 -15.19
N PRO A 672 7.50 -0.69 -15.11
CA PRO A 672 8.48 0.05 -14.32
C PRO A 672 8.72 1.48 -14.80
N ILE A 673 8.50 1.77 -16.08
CA ILE A 673 8.74 3.08 -16.70
C ILE A 673 7.85 4.16 -16.07
N TRP A 674 6.58 3.80 -15.79
CA TRP A 674 5.59 4.74 -15.29
C TRP A 674 5.87 5.21 -13.86
N LEU A 675 6.75 4.52 -13.11
CA LEU A 675 7.17 4.93 -11.77
C LEU A 675 7.73 6.36 -11.74
N ALA A 676 8.42 6.79 -12.81
CA ALA A 676 8.94 8.16 -12.90
C ALA A 676 7.84 9.22 -13.08
N LEU A 677 6.69 8.85 -13.67
CA LEU A 677 5.57 9.76 -13.96
C LEU A 677 4.56 9.87 -12.81
N LEU A 678 4.38 8.78 -12.00
CA LEU A 678 3.38 8.74 -10.94
C LEU A 678 3.48 9.92 -9.93
N PRO A 679 4.68 10.38 -9.47
CA PRO A 679 4.79 11.54 -8.61
C PRO A 679 4.24 12.83 -9.22
N LEU A 680 4.49 13.05 -10.52
CA LEU A 680 4.00 14.22 -11.24
C LEU A 680 2.48 14.15 -11.43
N MET A 681 1.93 12.97 -11.74
CA MET A 681 0.48 12.75 -11.77
C MET A 681 -0.16 13.05 -10.42
N GLY A 682 0.47 12.59 -9.33
CA GLY A 682 0.01 12.84 -7.96
C GLY A 682 0.05 14.31 -7.56
N PHE A 683 1.04 15.04 -8.02
CA PHE A 683 1.14 16.49 -7.83
C PHE A 683 0.00 17.23 -8.54
N ASN A 684 -0.23 16.92 -9.82
CA ASN A 684 -1.22 17.59 -10.64
C ASN A 684 -2.67 17.37 -10.16
N LEU A 685 -2.98 16.23 -9.52
CA LEU A 685 -4.33 15.97 -8.96
C LEU A 685 -4.80 16.99 -7.93
N PHE A 686 -3.88 17.70 -7.26
CA PHE A 686 -4.16 18.66 -6.19
C PHE A 686 -3.60 20.05 -6.47
N ALA A 687 -3.03 20.28 -7.66
CA ALA A 687 -2.53 21.60 -8.06
C ALA A 687 -3.71 22.51 -8.50
N GLU A 688 -3.72 23.74 -8.01
CA GLU A 688 -4.60 24.77 -8.51
C GLU A 688 -4.06 25.31 -9.84
N ALA A 689 -4.54 24.81 -10.95
CA ALA A 689 -4.14 25.25 -12.27
C ALA A 689 -5.14 26.28 -12.87
N ARG A 690 -4.62 27.28 -13.61
CA ARG A 690 -5.46 28.23 -14.35
C ARG A 690 -5.81 27.65 -15.73
N HIS A 691 -7.05 27.78 -16.14
CA HIS A 691 -7.72 27.52 -17.43
C HIS A 691 -6.85 26.97 -18.60
N SER A 692 -6.58 25.65 -18.60
CA SER A 692 -5.92 24.95 -19.70
C SER A 692 -6.60 23.60 -19.97
N ILE A 693 -6.36 22.98 -21.13
CA ILE A 693 -6.83 21.62 -21.43
C ILE A 693 -6.32 20.62 -20.37
N ALA A 694 -5.06 20.76 -19.94
CA ALA A 694 -4.47 19.95 -18.87
C ALA A 694 -5.30 20.05 -17.58
N HIS A 695 -5.77 21.23 -17.21
CA HIS A 695 -6.60 21.45 -16.03
C HIS A 695 -7.96 20.71 -16.10
N ARG A 696 -8.63 20.69 -17.26
CA ARG A 696 -9.87 19.91 -17.43
C ARG A 696 -9.63 18.41 -17.26
N MET A 697 -8.51 17.89 -17.79
CA MET A 697 -8.10 16.49 -17.62
C MET A 697 -7.82 16.17 -16.14
N GLU A 698 -7.15 17.06 -15.43
CA GLU A 698 -6.85 16.94 -13.99
C GLU A 698 -8.12 16.94 -13.13
N GLN A 699 -9.06 17.86 -13.40
CA GLN A 699 -10.37 17.89 -12.73
C GLN A 699 -11.18 16.62 -12.96
N PHE A 700 -11.18 16.11 -14.20
CA PHE A 700 -11.82 14.84 -14.52
C PHE A 700 -11.17 13.72 -13.72
N CYS A 701 -9.84 13.62 -13.71
CA CYS A 701 -9.10 12.62 -12.94
C CYS A 701 -9.39 12.72 -11.44
N ALA A 702 -9.41 13.90 -10.86
CA ALA A 702 -9.69 14.10 -9.43
C ALA A 702 -11.08 13.56 -9.03
N LYS A 703 -12.08 13.67 -9.91
CA LYS A 703 -13.42 13.10 -9.71
C LYS A 703 -13.47 11.59 -9.98
N ALA A 704 -12.81 11.13 -11.04
CA ALA A 704 -12.87 9.75 -11.53
C ALA A 704 -12.00 8.76 -10.72
N TRP A 705 -10.94 9.20 -10.03
CA TRP A 705 -10.06 8.31 -9.30
C TRP A 705 -10.74 7.53 -8.19
N ARG A 706 -11.66 8.14 -7.42
CA ARG A 706 -12.35 7.44 -6.33
C ARG A 706 -13.14 6.22 -6.83
N PRO A 707 -14.08 6.37 -7.78
CA PRO A 707 -14.79 5.21 -8.33
C PRO A 707 -13.87 4.21 -9.01
N THR A 708 -12.83 4.66 -9.73
CA THR A 708 -11.84 3.76 -10.36
C THR A 708 -11.15 2.88 -9.32
N MET A 709 -10.68 3.42 -8.21
CA MET A 709 -10.02 2.65 -7.15
C MET A 709 -10.96 1.65 -6.50
N VAL A 710 -12.22 2.02 -6.26
CA VAL A 710 -13.25 1.10 -5.74
C VAL A 710 -13.48 -0.05 -6.71
N LEU A 711 -13.63 0.24 -8.01
CA LEU A 711 -13.78 -0.80 -9.04
C LEU A 711 -12.57 -1.72 -9.11
N LEU A 712 -11.34 -1.19 -8.98
CA LEU A 712 -10.13 -2.01 -8.93
C LEU A 712 -10.12 -2.93 -7.71
N LEU A 713 -10.49 -2.43 -6.51
CA LEU A 713 -10.57 -3.28 -5.31
C LEU A 713 -11.62 -4.38 -5.43
N LEU A 714 -12.78 -4.08 -6.03
CA LEU A 714 -13.81 -5.08 -6.34
C LEU A 714 -13.28 -6.12 -7.35
N PHE A 715 -12.58 -5.69 -8.38
CA PHE A 715 -11.96 -6.56 -9.38
C PHE A 715 -10.90 -7.47 -8.74
N TYR A 716 -10.00 -6.93 -7.90
CA TYR A 716 -8.98 -7.74 -7.23
C TYR A 716 -9.59 -8.71 -6.22
N GLY A 717 -10.49 -8.22 -5.36
CA GLY A 717 -11.17 -9.06 -4.38
C GLY A 717 -11.98 -10.16 -5.04
N GLY A 718 -12.77 -9.84 -6.08
CA GLY A 718 -13.56 -10.80 -6.84
C GLY A 718 -12.70 -11.79 -7.61
N GLY A 719 -11.64 -11.33 -8.28
CA GLY A 719 -10.69 -12.18 -9.00
C GLY A 719 -9.97 -13.16 -8.08
N LEU A 720 -9.39 -12.66 -6.98
CA LEU A 720 -8.72 -13.51 -6.00
C LEU A 720 -9.67 -14.50 -5.32
N TYR A 721 -10.88 -14.07 -5.01
CA TYR A 721 -11.92 -14.94 -4.46
C TYR A 721 -12.35 -16.02 -5.46
N TYR A 722 -12.47 -15.67 -6.76
CA TYR A 722 -12.71 -16.62 -7.84
C TYR A 722 -11.58 -17.66 -7.95
N LEU A 723 -10.33 -17.23 -7.96
CA LEU A 723 -9.18 -18.13 -8.04
C LEU A 723 -9.12 -19.10 -6.84
N TYR A 724 -9.53 -18.64 -5.68
CA TYR A 724 -9.60 -19.47 -4.47
C TYR A 724 -10.76 -20.48 -4.53
N THR A 725 -11.95 -20.05 -4.88
CA THR A 725 -13.16 -20.91 -4.83
C THR A 725 -13.26 -21.86 -6.02
N GLY A 726 -12.69 -21.51 -7.18
CA GLY A 726 -12.77 -22.28 -8.41
C GLY A 726 -14.19 -22.31 -9.00
N LEU A 727 -14.93 -21.18 -8.93
CA LEU A 727 -16.28 -21.12 -9.51
C LEU A 727 -16.26 -21.44 -11.02
N PRO A 728 -17.22 -22.21 -11.58
CA PRO A 728 -17.28 -22.49 -13.01
C PRO A 728 -17.54 -21.20 -13.80
N GLY A 729 -17.05 -21.13 -15.03
CA GLY A 729 -17.25 -19.97 -15.91
C GLY A 729 -16.19 -19.82 -17.03
N LEU A 730 -15.08 -20.55 -16.94
CA LEU A 730 -14.05 -20.60 -17.97
C LEU A 730 -13.99 -21.99 -18.61
N SER A 731 -13.48 -22.09 -19.84
CA SER A 731 -13.16 -23.38 -20.43
C SER A 731 -12.12 -24.12 -19.58
N PRO A 732 -12.09 -25.46 -19.56
CA PRO A 732 -11.09 -26.21 -18.79
C PRO A 732 -9.64 -25.80 -19.09
N ILE A 733 -9.31 -25.50 -20.36
CA ILE A 733 -7.97 -25.08 -20.78
C ILE A 733 -7.64 -23.69 -20.20
N GLU A 734 -8.57 -22.75 -20.27
CA GLU A 734 -8.39 -21.40 -19.75
C GLU A 734 -8.31 -21.40 -18.22
N ALA A 735 -9.16 -22.20 -17.56
CA ALA A 735 -9.13 -22.34 -16.10
C ALA A 735 -7.79 -22.91 -15.60
N MET A 736 -7.16 -23.83 -16.35
CA MET A 736 -5.89 -24.43 -15.96
C MET A 736 -4.67 -23.54 -16.24
N LYS A 737 -4.78 -22.53 -17.11
CA LYS A 737 -3.76 -21.49 -17.25
C LYS A 737 -3.76 -20.52 -16.08
N LEU A 738 -4.83 -20.48 -15.28
CA LEU A 738 -4.95 -19.68 -14.08
C LEU A 738 -4.58 -20.49 -12.82
N PRO A 739 -4.22 -19.87 -11.71
CA PRO A 739 -3.87 -20.58 -10.46
C PRO A 739 -5.11 -21.08 -9.71
N VAL A 740 -5.94 -21.88 -10.35
CA VAL A 740 -7.24 -22.31 -9.80
C VAL A 740 -7.18 -23.67 -9.12
N ALA A 741 -6.58 -24.70 -9.75
CA ALA A 741 -6.68 -26.07 -9.29
C ALA A 741 -5.43 -26.93 -9.56
N TRP A 742 -4.23 -26.34 -9.58
CA TRP A 742 -2.98 -27.08 -9.80
C TRP A 742 -2.69 -28.07 -8.68
N ARG A 743 -3.03 -27.73 -7.43
CA ARG A 743 -2.88 -28.62 -6.27
C ARG A 743 -3.76 -29.86 -6.40
N GLU A 744 -5.00 -29.70 -6.85
CA GLU A 744 -5.93 -30.78 -7.10
C GLU A 744 -5.49 -31.66 -8.27
N MET A 745 -4.99 -31.06 -9.36
CA MET A 745 -4.38 -31.77 -10.47
C MET A 745 -3.18 -32.60 -10.02
N GLY A 746 -2.30 -32.04 -9.19
CA GLY A 746 -1.16 -32.76 -8.63
C GLY A 746 -1.57 -34.00 -7.84
N LYS A 747 -2.67 -33.96 -7.08
CA LYS A 747 -3.22 -35.13 -6.36
C LYS A 747 -3.70 -36.23 -7.34
N GLU A 748 -4.41 -35.85 -8.41
CA GLU A 748 -4.87 -36.80 -9.43
C GLU A 748 -3.68 -37.44 -10.16
N VAL A 749 -2.68 -36.66 -10.55
CA VAL A 749 -1.45 -37.19 -11.18
C VAL A 749 -0.66 -38.08 -10.21
N GLN A 750 -0.62 -37.79 -8.93
CA GLN A 750 0.00 -38.65 -7.92
C GLN A 750 -0.73 -40.00 -7.81
N THR A 751 -2.06 -40.00 -7.87
CA THR A 751 -2.84 -41.25 -7.87
C THR A 751 -2.52 -42.11 -9.11
N LEU A 752 -2.45 -41.48 -10.29
CA LEU A 752 -2.06 -42.19 -11.53
C LEU A 752 -0.63 -42.71 -11.45
N LYS A 753 0.29 -41.93 -10.91
CA LYS A 753 1.69 -42.33 -10.72
C LYS A 753 1.79 -43.57 -9.83
N GLN A 754 1.00 -43.66 -8.75
CA GLN A 754 0.94 -44.81 -7.86
C GLN A 754 0.36 -46.05 -8.56
N GLN A 755 -0.68 -45.91 -9.38
CA GLN A 755 -1.23 -46.99 -10.21
C GLN A 755 -0.19 -47.57 -11.15
N VAL A 756 0.51 -46.70 -11.90
CA VAL A 756 1.60 -47.15 -12.81
C VAL A 756 2.73 -47.84 -12.05
N ARG A 757 3.10 -47.32 -10.88
CA ARG A 757 4.12 -47.97 -10.04
C ARG A 757 3.72 -49.37 -9.58
N THR A 758 2.45 -49.59 -9.25
CA THR A 758 1.92 -50.91 -8.87
C THR A 758 1.97 -51.87 -10.06
N GLU A 759 1.70 -51.40 -11.27
CA GLU A 759 1.71 -52.20 -12.49
C GLU A 759 3.13 -52.54 -13.03
N THR A 760 4.06 -51.57 -12.93
CA THR A 760 5.37 -51.62 -13.58
C THR A 760 6.55 -51.78 -12.62
N GLY A 761 6.32 -51.65 -11.31
CA GLY A 761 7.36 -51.65 -10.27
C GLY A 761 8.15 -50.36 -10.16
N ASN A 762 7.99 -49.40 -11.10
CA ASN A 762 8.75 -48.17 -11.18
C ASN A 762 7.85 -46.95 -11.36
N ASP A 763 8.29 -45.80 -10.78
CA ASP A 763 7.62 -44.51 -11.00
C ASP A 763 7.81 -44.02 -12.45
N PRO A 764 6.77 -43.62 -13.17
CA PRO A 764 6.92 -42.99 -14.47
C PRO A 764 7.49 -41.57 -14.33
N VAL A 765 8.28 -41.14 -15.32
CA VAL A 765 8.65 -39.71 -15.46
C VAL A 765 7.45 -38.92 -15.95
N ILE A 766 7.12 -37.85 -15.28
CA ILE A 766 6.00 -36.96 -15.66
C ILE A 766 6.50 -35.93 -16.65
N VAL A 767 5.85 -35.82 -17.81
CA VAL A 767 6.20 -34.85 -18.86
C VAL A 767 5.01 -34.00 -19.23
N GLY A 768 5.06 -32.73 -18.87
CA GLY A 768 4.08 -31.74 -19.34
C GLY A 768 4.42 -31.23 -20.73
N LEU A 769 3.48 -31.23 -21.64
CA LEU A 769 3.59 -30.54 -22.92
C LEU A 769 3.31 -29.05 -22.72
N GLY A 770 3.87 -28.19 -23.59
CA GLY A 770 3.77 -26.73 -23.46
C GLY A 770 4.92 -26.11 -22.70
N ALA A 771 5.89 -25.65 -23.42
CA ALA A 771 7.17 -24.98 -23.09
C ALA A 771 7.74 -25.23 -21.68
N TYR A 772 7.05 -24.83 -20.61
CA TYR A 772 7.50 -24.99 -19.22
C TYR A 772 6.36 -25.12 -18.21
N PHE A 773 5.11 -24.67 -18.54
CA PHE A 773 4.12 -24.38 -17.51
C PHE A 773 3.56 -25.64 -16.79
N ILE A 774 3.17 -26.72 -17.53
CA ILE A 774 2.63 -27.93 -16.90
C ILE A 774 3.69 -28.65 -16.08
N SER A 775 4.91 -28.77 -16.62
CA SER A 775 6.04 -29.40 -15.92
C SER A 775 6.39 -28.65 -14.65
N SER A 776 6.42 -27.31 -14.68
CA SER A 776 6.80 -26.51 -13.51
C SER A 776 5.75 -26.58 -12.41
N GLU A 777 4.47 -26.52 -12.76
CA GLU A 777 3.38 -26.65 -11.79
C GLU A 777 3.35 -28.04 -11.13
N LEU A 778 3.49 -29.10 -11.94
CA LEU A 778 3.56 -30.46 -11.42
C LEU A 778 4.84 -30.70 -10.60
N SER A 779 5.96 -30.06 -10.94
CA SER A 779 7.17 -30.12 -10.10
C SER A 779 6.95 -29.52 -8.73
N PHE A 780 6.12 -28.48 -8.59
CA PHE A 780 5.79 -27.86 -7.30
C PHE A 780 4.73 -28.64 -6.52
N TYR A 781 3.67 -29.12 -7.18
CA TYR A 781 2.51 -29.72 -6.49
C TYR A 781 2.56 -31.26 -6.33
N LEU A 782 3.49 -31.94 -7.01
CA LEU A 782 3.69 -33.37 -6.80
C LEU A 782 4.65 -33.66 -5.64
N PRO A 783 4.34 -34.60 -4.75
CA PRO A 783 5.31 -35.10 -3.77
C PRO A 783 6.59 -35.62 -4.47
N GLY A 784 7.73 -35.04 -4.13
CA GLY A 784 9.02 -35.36 -4.78
C GLY A 784 9.13 -34.87 -6.24
N GLY A 785 8.26 -33.98 -6.71
CA GLY A 785 8.32 -33.39 -8.04
C GLY A 785 9.60 -32.60 -8.33
N ASN A 786 10.26 -32.09 -7.27
CA ASN A 786 11.57 -31.44 -7.34
C ASN A 786 12.75 -32.39 -7.41
N ILE A 787 12.54 -33.72 -7.28
CA ILE A 787 13.62 -34.71 -7.42
C ILE A 787 14.02 -34.79 -8.89
N PRO A 788 15.33 -34.67 -9.23
CA PRO A 788 15.78 -34.73 -10.60
C PRO A 788 15.31 -36.01 -11.33
N GLY A 789 14.73 -35.84 -12.51
CA GLY A 789 14.24 -36.93 -13.33
C GLY A 789 12.86 -37.48 -12.98
N HIS A 790 12.13 -36.88 -11.97
CA HIS A 790 10.72 -37.22 -11.70
C HIS A 790 9.76 -36.42 -12.59
N VAL A 791 10.11 -35.18 -12.89
CA VAL A 791 9.38 -34.32 -13.84
C VAL A 791 10.36 -33.87 -14.93
N SER A 792 9.91 -33.79 -16.16
CA SER A 792 10.68 -33.34 -17.30
C SER A 792 9.78 -32.51 -18.26
N GLY A 793 10.39 -31.96 -19.31
CA GLY A 793 9.70 -31.09 -20.26
C GLY A 793 9.62 -31.69 -21.65
N GLN A 794 8.89 -31.09 -22.55
CA GLN A 794 8.65 -31.50 -23.93
C GLN A 794 9.90 -31.50 -24.84
N HIS A 795 11.10 -31.13 -24.32
CA HIS A 795 12.36 -31.25 -25.06
C HIS A 795 12.73 -32.70 -25.35
N LEU A 796 12.19 -33.66 -24.59
CA LEU A 796 12.29 -35.07 -24.85
C LEU A 796 11.75 -35.46 -26.25
N PHE A 797 10.87 -34.63 -26.80
CA PHE A 797 10.24 -34.81 -28.13
C PHE A 797 10.68 -33.74 -29.13
N GLY A 798 11.91 -33.22 -28.98
CA GLY A 798 12.46 -32.21 -29.90
C GLY A 798 11.87 -30.80 -29.75
N LYS A 799 10.85 -30.60 -28.87
CA LYS A 799 10.18 -29.31 -28.68
C LYS A 799 10.92 -28.44 -27.63
N ARG A 800 10.77 -27.14 -27.73
CA ARG A 800 11.45 -26.19 -26.82
C ARG A 800 10.89 -26.26 -25.40
N SER A 801 11.76 -26.37 -24.39
CA SER A 801 11.41 -26.42 -22.93
C SER A 801 12.23 -25.48 -22.05
N LEU A 802 12.83 -24.44 -22.61
CA LEU A 802 13.65 -23.44 -21.88
C LEU A 802 14.71 -24.13 -20.98
N MET A 803 14.72 -23.84 -19.66
CA MET A 803 15.67 -24.40 -18.71
C MET A 803 15.46 -25.89 -18.43
N TRP A 804 14.29 -26.46 -18.64
CA TRP A 804 14.02 -27.88 -18.42
C TRP A 804 14.97 -28.79 -19.22
N ARG A 805 15.37 -28.38 -20.44
CA ARG A 805 16.35 -29.11 -21.26
C ARG A 805 17.72 -29.19 -20.57
N ARG A 806 18.10 -28.21 -19.77
CA ARG A 806 19.39 -28.18 -19.06
C ARG A 806 19.33 -28.95 -17.75
N TRP A 807 18.18 -28.91 -17.05
CA TRP A 807 18.03 -29.58 -15.76
C TRP A 807 17.81 -31.08 -15.86
N VAL A 808 17.14 -31.58 -16.92
CA VAL A 808 16.81 -32.98 -17.10
C VAL A 808 17.29 -33.41 -18.50
N PRO A 809 18.56 -33.83 -18.64
CA PRO A 809 19.07 -34.34 -19.92
C PRO A 809 18.29 -35.57 -20.40
N ILE A 810 18.15 -35.74 -21.70
CA ILE A 810 17.42 -36.88 -22.33
C ILE A 810 17.91 -38.23 -21.82
N SER A 811 19.23 -38.37 -21.64
CA SER A 811 19.86 -39.59 -21.12
C SER A 811 19.33 -40.06 -19.75
N THR A 812 18.81 -39.14 -18.91
CA THR A 812 18.24 -39.48 -17.59
C THR A 812 16.88 -40.16 -17.67
N VAL A 813 16.21 -40.09 -18.82
CA VAL A 813 14.85 -40.60 -19.04
C VAL A 813 14.86 -41.84 -19.94
N THR A 814 15.96 -42.11 -20.65
CA THR A 814 16.09 -43.26 -21.58
C THR A 814 15.77 -44.59 -20.88
N GLY A 815 14.96 -45.42 -21.51
CA GLY A 815 14.50 -46.75 -21.01
C GLY A 815 13.31 -46.68 -20.04
N LYS A 816 12.97 -45.50 -19.48
CA LYS A 816 11.93 -45.36 -18.47
C LYS A 816 10.52 -45.32 -19.06
N ALA A 817 9.52 -45.55 -18.21
CA ALA A 817 8.13 -45.22 -18.50
C ALA A 817 7.92 -43.72 -18.32
N VAL A 818 7.12 -43.11 -19.21
CA VAL A 818 6.83 -41.67 -19.25
C VAL A 818 5.33 -41.47 -19.28
N MET A 819 4.80 -40.64 -18.39
CA MET A 819 3.43 -40.16 -18.40
C MET A 819 3.41 -38.76 -19.04
N ILE A 820 2.86 -38.65 -20.23
CA ILE A 820 2.78 -37.40 -21.00
C ILE A 820 1.44 -36.74 -20.68
N ILE A 821 1.44 -35.46 -20.33
CA ILE A 821 0.25 -34.72 -19.87
C ILE A 821 0.06 -33.45 -20.67
N ASP A 822 -1.19 -33.22 -21.12
CA ASP A 822 -1.63 -31.97 -21.74
C ASP A 822 -3.12 -31.68 -21.45
N PHE A 823 -3.55 -30.47 -21.70
CA PHE A 823 -4.97 -30.08 -21.63
C PHE A 823 -5.73 -30.31 -22.94
N GLU A 824 -5.00 -30.60 -24.05
CA GLU A 824 -5.54 -30.84 -25.39
C GLU A 824 -5.15 -32.24 -25.87
N PRO A 825 -6.11 -33.14 -26.18
CA PRO A 825 -5.81 -34.51 -26.61
C PRO A 825 -5.05 -34.56 -27.95
N VAL A 826 -5.24 -33.55 -28.84
CA VAL A 826 -4.55 -33.45 -30.14
C VAL A 826 -3.02 -33.39 -29.97
N GLN A 827 -2.53 -32.74 -28.90
CA GLN A 827 -1.07 -32.69 -28.61
C GLN A 827 -0.50 -34.07 -28.28
N LEU A 828 -1.31 -34.93 -27.65
CA LEU A 828 -0.94 -36.31 -27.28
C LEU A 828 -1.06 -37.29 -28.45
N SER A 829 -1.72 -36.91 -29.54
CA SER A 829 -1.89 -37.73 -30.79
C SER A 829 -0.81 -37.42 -31.83
N ALA A 830 0.11 -36.51 -31.55
CA ALA A 830 1.11 -36.07 -32.53
C ALA A 830 2.06 -37.23 -32.90
N ARG A 831 2.24 -37.52 -34.22
CA ARG A 831 3.15 -38.55 -34.74
C ARG A 831 4.55 -38.56 -34.12
N PRO A 832 5.25 -37.44 -33.90
CA PRO A 832 6.57 -37.46 -33.30
C PRO A 832 6.63 -38.14 -31.91
N LEU A 833 5.51 -38.25 -31.17
CA LEU A 833 5.50 -38.97 -29.90
C LEU A 833 5.66 -40.49 -30.06
N GLU A 834 5.13 -41.07 -31.15
CA GLU A 834 5.16 -42.53 -31.38
C GLU A 834 6.58 -43.02 -31.63
N GLU A 835 7.41 -42.20 -32.25
CA GLU A 835 8.80 -42.51 -32.63
C GLU A 835 9.73 -42.60 -31.44
N HIS A 836 9.36 -42.07 -30.28
CA HIS A 836 10.18 -42.04 -29.06
C HIS A 836 9.89 -43.18 -28.05
N PHE A 837 8.97 -44.10 -28.36
CA PHE A 837 8.56 -45.14 -27.42
C PHE A 837 8.51 -46.53 -28.07
N LYS A 838 8.94 -47.58 -27.33
CA LYS A 838 8.71 -48.96 -27.73
C LYS A 838 7.24 -49.35 -27.75
N ARG A 839 6.44 -48.79 -26.84
CA ARG A 839 5.02 -48.98 -26.75
C ARG A 839 4.36 -47.70 -26.23
N LEU A 840 3.31 -47.22 -26.87
CA LEU A 840 2.54 -46.09 -26.47
C LEU A 840 1.08 -46.50 -26.19
N GLY A 841 0.56 -46.21 -25.02
CA GLY A 841 -0.80 -46.51 -24.58
C GLY A 841 -1.86 -45.63 -25.23
N PRO A 842 -3.12 -45.89 -24.93
CA PRO A 842 -4.22 -45.01 -25.35
C PRO A 842 -4.16 -43.64 -24.65
N ILE A 843 -4.87 -42.66 -25.23
CA ILE A 843 -5.11 -41.38 -24.57
C ILE A 843 -6.29 -41.55 -23.63
N ASP A 844 -6.10 -41.16 -22.39
CA ASP A 844 -7.15 -41.15 -21.34
C ASP A 844 -7.21 -39.77 -20.67
N TYR A 845 -8.18 -39.52 -19.82
CA TYR A 845 -8.38 -38.26 -19.13
C TYR A 845 -8.76 -38.40 -17.69
N ARG A 846 -8.57 -37.33 -16.89
CA ARG A 846 -9.05 -37.18 -15.52
C ARG A 846 -9.74 -35.84 -15.31
N TRP A 847 -10.83 -35.86 -14.54
CA TRP A 847 -11.50 -34.66 -14.08
C TRP A 847 -10.77 -34.06 -12.89
N ILE A 848 -10.62 -32.74 -12.90
CA ILE A 848 -10.09 -31.98 -11.78
C ILE A 848 -11.27 -31.41 -11.01
N LYS A 849 -11.36 -31.74 -9.73
CA LYS A 849 -12.43 -31.27 -8.84
C LYS A 849 -11.88 -30.41 -7.73
N LYS A 850 -12.44 -29.22 -7.54
CA LYS A 850 -12.18 -28.34 -6.39
C LYS A 850 -13.49 -28.09 -5.65
N ASN A 851 -13.47 -28.29 -4.31
CA ASN A 851 -14.68 -28.19 -3.48
C ASN A 851 -15.86 -29.01 -4.03
N ASN A 852 -15.63 -30.27 -4.43
CA ASN A 852 -16.58 -31.18 -5.05
C ASN A 852 -17.18 -30.72 -6.39
N ARG A 853 -16.64 -29.67 -7.01
CA ARG A 853 -17.08 -29.16 -8.33
C ARG A 853 -16.02 -29.45 -9.38
N VAL A 854 -16.45 -29.85 -10.55
CA VAL A 854 -15.54 -30.00 -11.70
C VAL A 854 -15.12 -28.60 -12.18
N VAL A 855 -13.80 -28.35 -12.15
CA VAL A 855 -13.21 -27.07 -12.60
C VAL A 855 -12.37 -27.23 -13.87
N GLY A 856 -11.99 -28.46 -14.24
CA GLY A 856 -11.22 -28.74 -15.43
C GLY A 856 -11.06 -30.24 -15.67
N ARG A 857 -10.31 -30.57 -16.74
CA ARG A 857 -9.83 -31.91 -17.05
C ARG A 857 -8.46 -31.81 -17.70
N PHE A 858 -7.65 -32.85 -17.51
CA PHE A 858 -6.41 -33.04 -18.27
C PHE A 858 -6.42 -34.39 -18.95
N TYR A 859 -5.66 -34.51 -20.01
CA TYR A 859 -5.46 -35.75 -20.76
C TYR A 859 -4.04 -36.27 -20.47
N TYR A 860 -3.88 -37.58 -20.49
CA TYR A 860 -2.58 -38.20 -20.34
C TYR A 860 -2.43 -39.41 -21.25
N ARG A 861 -1.18 -39.74 -21.57
CA ARG A 861 -0.82 -40.89 -22.36
C ARG A 861 0.42 -41.56 -21.79
N MET A 862 0.40 -42.88 -21.63
CA MET A 862 1.56 -43.63 -21.10
C MET A 862 2.44 -44.13 -22.25
N GLY A 863 3.75 -43.83 -22.18
CA GLY A 863 4.77 -44.35 -23.06
C GLY A 863 5.77 -45.27 -22.28
N TYR A 864 6.13 -46.34 -22.81
CA TYR A 864 7.02 -47.31 -22.23
C TYR A 864 8.29 -47.48 -23.09
N GLY A 865 9.46 -47.57 -22.41
CA GLY A 865 10.74 -47.76 -23.08
C GLY A 865 11.16 -46.56 -23.92
N PHE A 866 11.16 -45.37 -23.28
CA PHE A 866 11.54 -44.13 -23.97
C PHE A 866 12.95 -44.24 -24.55
N HIS A 867 13.13 -43.82 -25.81
CA HIS A 867 14.42 -43.72 -26.46
C HIS A 867 14.54 -42.41 -27.24
N ASP A 868 15.75 -41.89 -27.29
CA ASP A 868 16.04 -40.70 -28.08
C ASP A 868 15.96 -41.08 -29.57
N HIS A 869 15.14 -40.33 -30.31
CA HIS A 869 15.06 -40.46 -31.77
C HIS A 869 15.69 -39.19 -32.35
N PRO A 870 16.81 -39.32 -33.13
CA PRO A 870 17.57 -38.18 -33.65
C PRO A 870 16.79 -37.27 -34.60
#